data_40235e471ebd078996b2e12623361284
#
_entry.id   40235e471ebd078996b2e12623361284
#
_cell.length_a   1.000
_cell.length_b   1.000
_cell.length_c   1.000
_cell.angle_alpha   90.00
_cell.angle_beta   90.00
_cell.angle_gamma   90.00
#
_symmetry.space_group_name_H-M   'P 1'
#
loop_
_entity.id
_entity.type
_entity.pdbx_description
1 polymer ?
#
loop_
_entity_poly.entity_id
_entity_poly.type
_entity_poly.pdbx_seq_one_letter_code
_entity_poly.pdbx_strand_id
1 'polypeptide(L)'
;MKFKAEPKDVLIFILFCIFLLLVCSIVVVNAGYLANYGEFYGLNPFKGFTPKYITATFVLFFLALIGIFTAVSSYFFDRESGFGFSFGGKKSDGYSRWAKKNEVKKQLKRVDPKAYTADAAGITVINDGKYLWVDDGEAHNIVVGSTGSGKTQIVVFPMVHSLAKKGESMIITDPKGEIYEQTANMLKERGYNIVLLNFRNPQNGNAWNPMGLPYKLYQEGNIDKSIELLDDLALNILYEEKNGNADPFWEKSAADYFTGLALGLFEDATEEQVNLNSMNLMSSLGEERFGGPNNNYIKEYFNSKDPSRPAYVNASGTVYSAEDTKQGVLSTFKQKVKLFSSRDNLSEMLSHSDFDMKEIGRQKTAVFMVVQDEKKTLHPLATIFIKQVYETLIDVAQESGGKLPYRTNFILDEFANMPPLKDVTTMVTAARSRLIRFTFIIQNYAQLTQVYGKENAETIKGNCNIMYLISSELQALEELSKLCGEKKSKEKDKTASTPLVTVSDLQRLEQFETISLRLRTMPFKTKLVPNFKMDWGRTYEKATYPTREMKEVSLFDIREFVKEMKKKKMAEMMGDEGSNEGMMMTPGMTNPMFSPNPFMMNNPFAGPKMKESDDSSFNVDDLVKRIDAKIAELEEEERKEKEEEERKQQMARGHVAQGLAPKVEVENAPPQATVNINLNTDNRTVHLENPVIEKQINEENKPSNDTVNIAELSNKDNNAYADNTDDDNFFDDFFSDE
;
A
#
# COMPACT_ATOMS: atom_id res chain seq x y z
N MET A 1 14.53 -28.95 38.49
CA MET A 1 15.67 -28.59 39.34
C MET A 1 16.79 -28.04 38.47
N LYS A 2 17.22 -26.81 38.68
CA LYS A 2 18.45 -26.26 38.10
C LYS A 2 19.57 -26.35 39.14
N PHE A 3 20.72 -26.85 38.73
CA PHE A 3 21.91 -26.89 39.57
C PHE A 3 22.43 -25.45 39.74
N LYS A 4 22.56 -25.00 41.00
CA LYS A 4 22.84 -23.59 41.37
C LYS A 4 24.23 -23.44 42.02
N ALA A 5 24.86 -24.54 42.45
CA ALA A 5 26.11 -24.50 43.18
C ALA A 5 27.29 -24.13 42.27
N GLU A 6 28.18 -23.30 42.79
CA GLU A 6 29.45 -23.02 42.14
C GLU A 6 30.39 -24.23 42.17
N PRO A 7 31.37 -24.35 41.26
CA PRO A 7 32.32 -25.45 41.26
C PRO A 7 33.06 -25.65 42.60
N LYS A 8 33.25 -24.55 43.36
CA LYS A 8 33.86 -24.57 44.69
C LYS A 8 32.99 -25.29 45.72
N ASP A 9 31.65 -25.05 45.65
CA ASP A 9 30.70 -25.70 46.59
C ASP A 9 30.61 -27.21 46.35
N VAL A 10 30.71 -27.62 45.10
CA VAL A 10 30.77 -29.04 44.70
C VAL A 10 32.04 -29.70 45.23
N LEU A 11 33.18 -29.02 45.12
CA LEU A 11 34.45 -29.52 45.64
C LEU A 11 34.40 -29.70 47.16
N ILE A 12 33.87 -28.71 47.89
CA ILE A 12 33.68 -28.73 49.34
C ILE A 12 32.76 -29.90 49.70
N PHE A 13 31.67 -30.11 49.00
CA PHE A 13 30.75 -31.23 49.23
C PHE A 13 31.39 -32.59 48.98
N ILE A 14 32.23 -32.74 47.97
CA ILE A 14 33.02 -34.00 47.75
C ILE A 14 33.98 -34.25 48.86
N LEU A 15 34.74 -33.26 49.35
CA LEU A 15 35.63 -33.38 50.48
C LEU A 15 34.87 -33.77 51.75
N PHE A 16 33.67 -33.17 51.94
CA PHE A 16 32.79 -33.51 53.04
C PHE A 16 32.30 -34.99 52.95
N CYS A 17 31.96 -35.49 51.77
CA CYS A 17 31.55 -36.87 51.54
C CYS A 17 32.69 -37.85 51.89
N ILE A 18 33.95 -37.53 51.56
CA ILE A 18 35.12 -38.33 51.91
C ILE A 18 35.30 -38.34 53.45
N PHE A 19 35.20 -37.19 54.11
CA PHE A 19 35.25 -37.09 55.56
C PHE A 19 34.12 -37.89 56.22
N LEU A 20 32.88 -37.79 55.73
CA LEU A 20 31.74 -38.56 56.23
C LEU A 20 31.95 -40.07 56.12
N LEU A 21 32.53 -40.50 55.00
CA LEU A 21 32.89 -41.97 54.83
C LEU A 21 33.83 -42.41 55.85
N LEU A 22 34.88 -41.65 56.19
CA LEU A 22 35.84 -41.97 57.22
C LEU A 22 35.20 -42.00 58.61
N VAL A 23 34.29 -41.03 58.90
CA VAL A 23 33.54 -41.05 60.18
C VAL A 23 32.64 -42.26 60.29
N CYS A 24 31.89 -42.62 59.25
CA CYS A 24 31.04 -43.82 59.23
C CYS A 24 31.83 -45.08 59.41
N SER A 25 33.04 -45.16 58.85
CA SER A 25 33.95 -46.25 59.04
C SER A 25 34.35 -46.39 60.51
N ILE A 26 34.75 -45.35 61.20
CA ILE A 26 35.08 -45.31 62.60
C ILE A 26 33.90 -45.77 63.46
N VAL A 27 32.67 -45.24 63.17
CA VAL A 27 31.47 -45.61 63.94
C VAL A 27 31.12 -47.06 63.79
N VAL A 28 31.16 -47.62 62.57
CA VAL A 28 30.86 -49.08 62.38
C VAL A 28 31.85 -49.98 63.05
N VAL A 29 33.16 -49.66 62.98
CA VAL A 29 34.18 -50.47 63.65
C VAL A 29 34.01 -50.46 65.15
N ASN A 30 33.80 -49.27 65.74
CA ASN A 30 33.63 -49.15 67.17
C ASN A 30 32.32 -49.79 67.68
N ALA A 31 31.23 -49.67 66.93
CA ALA A 31 29.96 -50.32 67.22
C ALA A 31 30.13 -51.87 67.20
N GLY A 32 30.84 -52.39 66.20
CA GLY A 32 31.16 -53.82 66.10
C GLY A 32 32.07 -54.33 67.18
N TYR A 33 33.05 -53.53 67.60
CA TYR A 33 33.95 -53.90 68.74
C TYR A 33 33.23 -53.82 70.10
N LEU A 34 32.45 -52.78 70.29
CA LEU A 34 31.65 -52.61 71.49
C LEU A 34 30.67 -53.78 71.70
N ALA A 35 30.01 -54.21 70.63
CA ALA A 35 29.03 -55.29 70.62
C ALA A 35 29.70 -56.67 70.86
N ASN A 36 30.94 -56.89 70.44
CA ASN A 36 31.63 -58.21 70.54
C ASN A 36 32.60 -58.32 71.71
N TYR A 37 33.21 -57.19 72.15
CA TYR A 37 34.27 -57.17 73.10
C TYR A 37 34.07 -56.19 74.25
N GLY A 38 33.01 -55.33 74.22
CA GLY A 38 32.77 -54.38 75.30
C GLY A 38 33.75 -53.19 75.32
N GLU A 39 34.63 -53.04 74.32
CA GLU A 39 35.72 -52.05 74.26
C GLU A 39 35.67 -51.24 73.00
N PHE A 40 36.23 -50.03 73.03
CA PHE A 40 36.38 -49.15 71.83
C PHE A 40 37.68 -49.51 71.11
N TYR A 41 37.59 -49.70 69.77
CA TYR A 41 38.76 -49.97 68.92
C TYR A 41 39.69 -48.79 68.77
N GLY A 42 39.14 -47.57 68.78
CA GLY A 42 39.85 -46.32 68.54
C GLY A 42 39.45 -45.59 67.23
N LEU A 43 40.26 -44.60 66.84
CA LEU A 43 39.91 -43.68 65.72
C LEU A 43 40.54 -44.06 64.39
N ASN A 44 40.93 -45.32 64.14
CA ASN A 44 41.50 -45.72 62.85
C ASN A 44 40.41 -46.00 61.82
N PRO A 45 40.23 -45.10 60.78
CA PRO A 45 39.18 -45.24 59.79
C PRO A 45 39.44 -46.39 58.80
N PHE A 46 40.68 -46.79 58.59
CA PHE A 46 41.03 -47.80 57.59
C PHE A 46 40.53 -49.20 57.93
N LYS A 47 40.27 -49.47 59.19
CA LYS A 47 39.76 -50.76 59.65
C LYS A 47 38.35 -51.06 59.17
N GLY A 48 37.53 -50.04 58.95
CA GLY A 48 36.17 -50.17 58.40
C GLY A 48 36.09 -50.60 56.91
N PHE A 49 37.23 -50.55 56.23
CA PHE A 49 37.33 -51.04 54.85
C PHE A 49 37.80 -52.49 54.75
N THR A 50 37.92 -53.17 55.88
CA THR A 50 38.18 -54.65 55.87
C THR A 50 36.93 -55.42 55.47
N PRO A 51 37.06 -56.67 54.88
CA PRO A 51 35.90 -57.44 54.41
C PRO A 51 34.79 -57.63 55.43
N LYS A 52 35.15 -57.64 56.75
CA LYS A 52 34.20 -57.81 57.87
C LYS A 52 33.28 -56.59 58.06
N TYR A 53 33.74 -55.33 57.81
CA TYR A 53 33.03 -54.11 58.15
C TYR A 53 32.64 -53.28 56.95
N ILE A 54 33.17 -53.56 55.72
CA ILE A 54 33.07 -52.79 54.56
C ILE A 54 31.57 -52.55 54.14
N THR A 55 30.76 -53.61 54.13
CA THR A 55 29.36 -53.55 53.75
C THR A 55 28.57 -52.65 54.71
N ALA A 56 28.76 -52.78 56.03
CA ALA A 56 28.09 -51.97 57.03
C ALA A 56 28.53 -50.49 56.93
N THR A 57 29.81 -50.22 56.63
CA THR A 57 30.34 -48.86 56.44
C THR A 57 29.69 -48.17 55.27
N PHE A 58 29.58 -48.85 54.14
CA PHE A 58 28.92 -48.25 52.99
C PHE A 58 27.42 -48.10 53.20
N VAL A 59 26.71 -49.03 53.81
CA VAL A 59 25.29 -48.90 54.15
C VAL A 59 25.06 -47.71 55.06
N LEU A 60 25.85 -47.56 56.14
CA LEU A 60 25.70 -46.36 56.99
C LEU A 60 26.06 -45.09 56.31
N PHE A 61 27.10 -45.07 55.47
CA PHE A 61 27.50 -43.94 54.68
C PHE A 61 26.37 -43.48 53.71
N PHE A 62 25.78 -44.42 52.95
CA PHE A 62 24.69 -44.07 52.03
C PHE A 62 23.44 -43.58 52.76
N LEU A 63 23.09 -44.18 53.92
CA LEU A 63 21.94 -43.65 54.72
C LEU A 63 22.24 -42.27 55.26
N ALA A 64 23.42 -42.00 55.78
CA ALA A 64 23.82 -40.65 56.21
C ALA A 64 23.87 -39.66 55.07
N LEU A 65 24.40 -40.08 53.89
CA LEU A 65 24.47 -39.24 52.69
C LEU A 65 23.06 -38.83 52.18
N ILE A 66 22.11 -39.79 52.19
CA ILE A 66 20.71 -39.47 51.79
C ILE A 66 20.11 -38.45 52.76
N GLY A 67 20.32 -38.63 54.10
CA GLY A 67 19.83 -37.69 55.12
C GLY A 67 20.41 -36.29 54.94
N ILE A 68 21.73 -36.18 54.73
CA ILE A 68 22.42 -34.92 54.54
C ILE A 68 22.05 -34.29 53.19
N PHE A 69 21.96 -35.10 52.12
CA PHE A 69 21.59 -34.62 50.82
C PHE A 69 20.17 -34.02 50.81
N THR A 70 19.22 -34.64 51.52
CA THR A 70 17.86 -34.09 51.67
C THR A 70 17.85 -32.74 52.40
N ALA A 71 18.67 -32.59 53.45
CA ALA A 71 18.82 -31.37 54.22
C ALA A 71 19.49 -30.21 53.43
N VAL A 72 20.54 -30.55 52.64
CA VAL A 72 21.35 -29.58 51.91
C VAL A 72 20.89 -29.38 50.45
N SER A 73 19.95 -30.21 49.98
CA SER A 73 19.47 -30.16 48.58
C SER A 73 18.92 -28.82 48.15
N SER A 74 18.37 -28.02 49.05
CA SER A 74 17.89 -26.65 48.77
C SER A 74 19.02 -25.65 48.46
N TYR A 75 20.26 -25.94 48.86
CA TYR A 75 21.44 -25.14 48.56
C TYR A 75 21.97 -25.44 47.14
N PHE A 76 21.97 -26.72 46.75
CA PHE A 76 22.47 -27.14 45.43
C PHE A 76 21.45 -27.06 44.31
N PHE A 77 20.15 -27.07 44.62
CA PHE A 77 19.07 -27.07 43.66
C PHE A 77 18.02 -26.03 43.99
N ASP A 78 17.65 -25.24 43.01
CA ASP A 78 16.55 -24.27 43.13
C ASP A 78 15.21 -25.03 43.23
N ARG A 79 14.55 -24.93 44.40
CA ARG A 79 13.24 -25.49 44.66
C ARG A 79 12.15 -24.47 44.37
N GLU A 80 11.75 -24.33 43.12
CA GLU A 80 10.56 -23.49 42.78
C GLU A 80 9.23 -24.20 42.98
N SER A 81 9.14 -25.27 43.73
CA SER A 81 7.88 -25.86 44.23
C SER A 81 8.09 -27.34 44.64
N GLY A 82 7.65 -27.67 45.85
CA GLY A 82 7.22 -28.96 46.41
C GLY A 82 7.85 -30.27 45.93
N PHE A 83 8.03 -31.22 46.81
CA PHE A 83 8.44 -32.59 46.51
C PHE A 83 7.59 -33.17 45.36
N GLY A 84 8.20 -33.48 44.23
CA GLY A 84 7.59 -34.19 43.11
C GLY A 84 8.43 -34.11 41.85
N PHE A 85 8.73 -35.24 41.22
CA PHE A 85 9.18 -35.29 39.82
C PHE A 85 8.03 -34.87 38.93
N SER A 86 8.02 -33.65 38.39
CA SER A 86 7.07 -33.26 37.35
C SER A 86 7.64 -33.66 36.00
N PHE A 87 7.25 -34.80 35.49
CA PHE A 87 7.29 -35.13 34.08
C PHE A 87 6.12 -34.39 33.40
N GLY A 88 6.40 -33.27 32.80
CA GLY A 88 5.43 -32.42 32.12
C GLY A 88 5.74 -30.96 32.42
N GLY A 89 6.13 -30.20 31.41
CA GLY A 89 6.41 -28.78 31.58
C GLY A 89 5.19 -28.11 32.20
N LYS A 90 5.29 -27.54 33.41
CA LYS A 90 4.27 -26.69 33.98
C LYS A 90 3.97 -25.59 32.99
N LYS A 91 2.72 -25.46 32.56
CA LYS A 91 2.22 -24.26 31.93
C LYS A 91 2.65 -23.09 32.81
N SER A 92 3.41 -22.16 32.29
CA SER A 92 3.76 -20.92 32.97
C SER A 92 2.46 -20.21 33.32
N ASP A 93 2.14 -20.09 34.59
CA ASP A 93 0.90 -19.49 35.09
C ASP A 93 0.86 -18.01 34.67
N GLY A 94 0.38 -17.72 33.48
CA GLY A 94 0.24 -16.37 32.93
C GLY A 94 1.50 -15.64 32.48
N TYR A 95 2.69 -16.17 32.74
CA TYR A 95 3.97 -15.54 32.38
C TYR A 95 4.44 -15.91 30.97
N SER A 96 5.04 -14.94 30.28
CA SER A 96 5.66 -15.13 28.97
C SER A 96 7.09 -15.66 29.07
N ARG A 97 7.55 -16.29 28.00
CA ARG A 97 8.93 -16.75 27.83
C ARG A 97 9.30 -16.78 26.36
N TRP A 98 10.59 -16.77 26.07
CA TRP A 98 11.02 -17.05 24.69
C TRP A 98 10.67 -18.49 24.28
N ALA A 99 10.08 -18.63 23.09
CA ALA A 99 9.85 -19.95 22.51
C ALA A 99 11.19 -20.64 22.20
N LYS A 100 11.23 -21.96 22.39
CA LYS A 100 12.40 -22.75 22.00
C LYS A 100 12.38 -23.02 20.49
N LYS A 101 13.56 -23.02 19.84
CA LYS A 101 13.69 -23.27 18.40
C LYS A 101 12.96 -24.54 17.94
N ASN A 102 13.02 -25.63 18.75
CA ASN A 102 12.34 -26.88 18.43
C ASN A 102 10.81 -26.81 18.57
N GLU A 103 10.30 -25.96 19.45
CA GLU A 103 8.85 -25.68 19.57
C GLU A 103 8.34 -24.99 18.30
N VAL A 104 9.05 -23.94 17.88
CA VAL A 104 8.69 -23.16 16.69
C VAL A 104 8.81 -24.00 15.42
N LYS A 105 9.90 -24.80 15.28
CA LYS A 105 10.07 -25.70 14.14
C LYS A 105 8.93 -26.71 13.96
N LYS A 106 8.26 -27.14 15.03
CA LYS A 106 7.10 -28.05 14.92
C LYS A 106 5.88 -27.44 14.26
N GLN A 107 5.77 -26.12 14.28
CA GLN A 107 4.65 -25.38 13.71
C GLN A 107 4.94 -24.84 12.31
N LEU A 108 6.20 -24.89 11.88
CA LEU A 108 6.67 -24.42 10.62
C LEU A 108 6.95 -25.58 9.65
N LYS A 109 6.97 -25.27 8.38
CA LYS A 109 7.38 -26.23 7.35
C LYS A 109 8.83 -25.98 6.95
N ARG A 110 9.57 -27.06 6.77
CA ARG A 110 10.98 -26.99 6.33
C ARG A 110 11.04 -26.89 4.81
N VAL A 111 11.84 -25.97 4.30
CA VAL A 111 12.15 -25.79 2.87
C VAL A 111 13.66 -25.94 2.68
N ASP A 112 14.05 -26.74 1.69
CA ASP A 112 15.43 -26.84 1.25
C ASP A 112 15.70 -25.74 0.20
N PRO A 113 16.65 -24.81 0.47
CA PRO A 113 16.95 -23.76 -0.48
C PRO A 113 17.55 -24.29 -1.80
N LYS A 114 18.22 -25.45 -1.79
CA LYS A 114 18.80 -26.05 -3.00
C LYS A 114 17.81 -26.87 -3.84
N ALA A 115 16.72 -27.34 -3.24
CA ALA A 115 15.72 -28.10 -3.96
C ALA A 115 15.01 -27.25 -5.02
N TYR A 116 14.67 -27.84 -6.16
CA TYR A 116 13.95 -27.14 -7.23
C TYR A 116 12.50 -26.82 -6.84
N THR A 117 11.81 -27.73 -6.16
CA THR A 117 10.42 -27.57 -5.70
C THR A 117 10.35 -27.64 -4.18
N ALA A 118 9.26 -27.13 -3.61
CA ALA A 118 8.96 -27.23 -2.18
C ALA A 118 7.46 -27.40 -1.97
N ASP A 119 7.08 -28.14 -0.91
CA ASP A 119 5.69 -28.35 -0.52
C ASP A 119 5.12 -27.20 0.34
N ALA A 120 5.97 -26.25 0.72
CA ALA A 120 5.60 -25.14 1.58
C ALA A 120 6.28 -23.84 1.16
N ALA A 121 5.58 -22.72 1.38
CA ALA A 121 6.12 -21.38 1.11
C ALA A 121 5.49 -20.33 2.04
N GLY A 122 6.22 -19.26 2.29
CA GLY A 122 5.77 -18.13 3.07
C GLY A 122 6.90 -17.37 3.74
N ILE A 123 6.54 -16.57 4.74
CA ILE A 123 7.55 -15.81 5.49
C ILE A 123 8.50 -16.73 6.23
N THR A 124 9.80 -16.46 6.12
CA THR A 124 10.84 -17.23 6.81
C THR A 124 10.93 -16.80 8.27
N VAL A 125 10.69 -17.74 9.19
CA VAL A 125 10.78 -17.48 10.63
C VAL A 125 12.10 -18.00 11.22
N ILE A 126 12.65 -19.09 10.67
CA ILE A 126 13.96 -19.63 11.05
C ILE A 126 14.75 -19.90 9.78
N ASN A 127 16.01 -19.48 9.80
CA ASN A 127 16.96 -19.75 8.74
C ASN A 127 18.31 -20.07 9.40
N ASP A 128 18.87 -21.26 9.13
CA ASP A 128 20.17 -21.67 9.66
C ASP A 128 21.25 -21.77 8.56
N GLY A 129 20.98 -21.14 7.40
CA GLY A 129 21.88 -21.17 6.25
C GLY A 129 21.77 -22.45 5.40
N LYS A 130 21.32 -23.56 6.00
CA LYS A 130 21.14 -24.84 5.30
C LYS A 130 19.68 -25.13 4.95
N TYR A 131 18.75 -24.73 5.82
CA TYR A 131 17.31 -24.92 5.65
C TYR A 131 16.56 -23.67 6.10
N LEU A 132 15.41 -23.46 5.47
CA LEU A 132 14.42 -22.46 5.86
C LEU A 132 13.27 -23.16 6.58
N TRP A 133 12.72 -22.54 7.60
CA TRP A 133 11.44 -22.91 8.19
C TRP A 133 10.49 -21.74 7.98
N VAL A 134 9.49 -21.98 7.15
CA VAL A 134 8.53 -20.98 6.69
C VAL A 134 7.17 -21.16 7.34
N ASP A 135 6.45 -20.07 7.52
CA ASP A 135 5.04 -20.10 7.87
C ASP A 135 4.19 -20.27 6.60
N ASP A 136 3.72 -21.49 6.37
CA ASP A 136 2.86 -21.84 5.23
C ASP A 136 1.35 -21.67 5.55
N GLY A 137 1.04 -21.06 6.70
CA GLY A 137 -0.34 -20.80 7.12
C GLY A 137 -1.06 -19.74 6.25
N GLU A 138 -2.33 -19.56 6.59
CA GLU A 138 -3.19 -18.57 5.90
C GLU A 138 -3.11 -17.17 6.52
N ALA A 139 -2.43 -17.01 7.67
CA ALA A 139 -2.32 -15.74 8.36
C ALA A 139 -1.55 -14.71 7.53
N HIS A 140 -2.02 -13.47 7.58
CA HIS A 140 -1.29 -12.33 7.05
C HIS A 140 -0.07 -12.02 7.91
N ASN A 141 0.85 -11.24 7.38
CA ASN A 141 2.06 -10.84 8.08
C ASN A 141 2.22 -9.32 8.05
N ILE A 142 2.76 -8.78 9.12
CA ILE A 142 3.28 -7.41 9.17
C ILE A 142 4.74 -7.44 9.59
N VAL A 143 5.59 -6.83 8.80
CA VAL A 143 7.03 -6.74 9.03
C VAL A 143 7.39 -5.31 9.35
N VAL A 144 7.97 -5.08 10.50
CA VAL A 144 8.34 -3.74 10.98
C VAL A 144 9.85 -3.64 11.11
N GLY A 145 10.44 -2.64 10.49
CA GLY A 145 11.87 -2.38 10.60
C GLY A 145 12.29 -1.11 9.88
N SER A 146 13.23 -0.37 10.44
CA SER A 146 13.77 0.85 9.85
C SER A 146 14.43 0.60 8.49
N THR A 147 14.72 1.67 7.77
CA THR A 147 15.53 1.61 6.56
C THR A 147 16.90 1.03 6.90
N GLY A 148 17.44 0.14 6.04
CA GLY A 148 18.72 -0.55 6.30
C GLY A 148 18.65 -1.71 7.30
N SER A 149 17.49 -2.02 7.89
CA SER A 149 17.34 -3.18 8.81
C SER A 149 17.45 -4.55 8.13
N GLY A 150 17.52 -4.58 6.79
CA GLY A 150 17.65 -5.81 6.02
C GLY A 150 16.33 -6.50 5.65
N LYS A 151 15.19 -5.82 5.72
CA LYS A 151 13.86 -6.36 5.37
C LYS A 151 13.87 -7.14 4.06
N THR A 152 14.36 -6.52 2.99
CA THR A 152 14.41 -7.13 1.67
C THR A 152 15.26 -8.41 1.67
N GLN A 153 16.42 -8.38 2.34
CA GLN A 153 17.39 -9.49 2.34
C GLN A 153 16.96 -10.72 3.17
N ILE A 154 16.27 -10.51 4.28
CA ILE A 154 15.90 -11.64 5.18
C ILE A 154 14.42 -12.01 5.11
N VAL A 155 13.56 -11.15 4.51
CA VAL A 155 12.14 -11.41 4.39
C VAL A 155 11.73 -11.57 2.93
N VAL A 156 11.90 -10.52 2.10
CA VAL A 156 11.34 -10.50 0.74
C VAL A 156 11.99 -11.55 -0.16
N PHE A 157 13.31 -11.52 -0.34
CA PHE A 157 13.99 -12.50 -1.20
C PHE A 157 13.76 -13.96 -0.78
N PRO A 158 13.94 -14.34 0.49
CA PRO A 158 13.66 -15.73 0.92
C PRO A 158 12.19 -16.12 0.71
N MET A 159 11.25 -15.17 0.86
CA MET A 159 9.84 -15.40 0.61
C MET A 159 9.59 -15.64 -0.88
N VAL A 160 10.08 -14.77 -1.77
CA VAL A 160 9.95 -14.92 -3.24
C VAL A 160 10.54 -16.28 -3.69
N HIS A 161 11.72 -16.65 -3.20
CA HIS A 161 12.33 -17.95 -3.51
C HIS A 161 11.47 -19.13 -3.05
N SER A 162 10.90 -19.06 -1.85
CA SER A 162 10.04 -20.14 -1.34
C SER A 162 8.73 -20.25 -2.11
N LEU A 163 8.09 -19.10 -2.44
CA LEU A 163 6.89 -19.03 -3.26
C LEU A 163 7.13 -19.59 -4.67
N ALA A 164 8.26 -19.22 -5.28
CA ALA A 164 8.68 -19.73 -6.58
C ALA A 164 8.85 -21.25 -6.60
N LYS A 165 9.39 -21.83 -5.51
CA LYS A 165 9.55 -23.29 -5.38
C LYS A 165 8.25 -24.04 -5.22
N LYS A 166 7.26 -23.43 -4.57
CA LYS A 166 5.91 -24.01 -4.39
C LYS A 166 5.00 -23.76 -5.57
N GLY A 167 5.27 -22.72 -6.37
CA GLY A 167 4.43 -22.34 -7.50
C GLY A 167 3.24 -21.48 -7.10
N GLU A 168 3.36 -20.65 -6.08
CA GLU A 168 2.34 -19.68 -5.66
C GLU A 168 2.50 -18.35 -6.40
N SER A 169 1.39 -17.69 -6.77
CA SER A 169 1.42 -16.37 -7.38
C SER A 169 1.80 -15.27 -6.39
N MET A 170 2.36 -14.16 -6.89
CA MET A 170 2.82 -13.06 -6.07
C MET A 170 2.62 -11.71 -6.76
N ILE A 171 2.23 -10.71 -5.97
CA ILE A 171 2.18 -9.30 -6.34
C ILE A 171 3.12 -8.56 -5.41
N ILE A 172 4.11 -7.87 -5.96
CA ILE A 172 5.24 -7.31 -5.22
C ILE A 172 5.34 -5.82 -5.52
N THR A 173 5.30 -4.97 -4.50
CA THR A 173 5.79 -3.60 -4.62
C THR A 173 7.32 -3.62 -4.47
N ASP A 174 8.02 -3.05 -5.45
CA ASP A 174 9.47 -3.05 -5.55
C ASP A 174 9.99 -1.62 -5.75
N PRO A 175 10.17 -0.83 -4.67
CA PRO A 175 10.51 0.58 -4.78
C PRO A 175 11.81 0.86 -5.53
N LYS A 176 12.77 -0.05 -5.45
CA LYS A 176 14.09 0.08 -6.08
C LYS A 176 14.25 -0.69 -7.38
N GLY A 177 13.34 -1.62 -7.68
CA GLY A 177 13.46 -2.54 -8.82
C GLY A 177 14.39 -3.73 -8.56
N GLU A 178 15.03 -3.80 -7.39
CA GLU A 178 16.02 -4.83 -7.06
C GLU A 178 15.43 -6.24 -6.98
N ILE A 179 14.15 -6.34 -6.55
CA ILE A 179 13.48 -7.63 -6.43
C ILE A 179 13.22 -8.20 -7.83
N TYR A 180 12.72 -7.37 -8.75
CA TYR A 180 12.57 -7.74 -10.15
C TYR A 180 13.90 -8.19 -10.76
N GLU A 181 14.95 -7.35 -10.68
CA GLU A 181 16.25 -7.65 -11.27
C GLU A 181 16.82 -9.00 -10.81
N GLN A 182 16.74 -9.30 -9.51
CA GLN A 182 17.33 -10.51 -8.96
C GLN A 182 16.48 -11.76 -9.12
N THR A 183 15.16 -11.65 -9.31
CA THR A 183 14.28 -12.82 -9.27
C THR A 183 13.50 -13.12 -10.54
N ALA A 184 13.31 -12.17 -11.45
CA ALA A 184 12.48 -12.35 -12.65
C ALA A 184 12.98 -13.47 -13.56
N ASN A 185 14.30 -13.59 -13.79
CA ASN A 185 14.87 -14.66 -14.61
C ASN A 185 14.65 -16.05 -13.99
N MET A 186 14.80 -16.17 -12.66
CA MET A 186 14.49 -17.39 -11.94
C MET A 186 13.01 -17.78 -12.06
N LEU A 187 12.11 -16.81 -11.92
CA LEU A 187 10.67 -17.02 -12.02
C LEU A 187 10.27 -17.41 -13.43
N LYS A 188 10.81 -16.74 -14.45
CA LYS A 188 10.59 -17.07 -15.87
C LYS A 188 11.01 -18.51 -16.20
N GLU A 189 12.18 -18.95 -15.73
CA GLU A 189 12.61 -20.34 -15.91
C GLU A 189 11.70 -21.35 -15.24
N ARG A 190 11.05 -20.95 -14.12
CA ARG A 190 10.06 -21.77 -13.41
C ARG A 190 8.67 -21.73 -14.05
N GLY A 191 8.53 -21.08 -15.21
CA GLY A 191 7.28 -20.99 -15.95
C GLY A 191 6.26 -20.06 -15.33
N TYR A 192 6.71 -18.99 -14.67
CA TYR A 192 5.83 -17.90 -14.25
C TYR A 192 5.49 -16.98 -15.41
N ASN A 193 4.24 -16.55 -15.47
CA ASN A 193 3.86 -15.35 -16.20
C ASN A 193 4.40 -14.12 -15.43
N ILE A 194 5.22 -13.29 -16.08
CA ILE A 194 5.83 -12.12 -15.46
C ILE A 194 5.12 -10.87 -15.97
N VAL A 195 4.55 -10.10 -15.05
CA VAL A 195 3.99 -8.79 -15.32
C VAL A 195 4.83 -7.75 -14.60
N LEU A 196 5.32 -6.76 -15.33
CA LEU A 196 6.14 -5.68 -14.81
C LEU A 196 5.45 -4.33 -15.06
N LEU A 197 4.98 -3.67 -14.02
CA LEU A 197 4.49 -2.29 -14.07
C LEU A 197 5.58 -1.36 -13.55
N ASN A 198 6.27 -0.69 -14.46
CA ASN A 198 7.40 0.15 -14.11
C ASN A 198 7.01 1.65 -14.15
N PHE A 199 6.48 2.15 -13.02
CA PHE A 199 6.12 3.57 -12.90
C PHE A 199 7.35 4.50 -12.77
N ARG A 200 8.55 3.96 -12.47
CA ARG A 200 9.80 4.72 -12.47
C ARG A 200 10.25 5.02 -13.89
N ASN A 201 10.14 4.05 -14.80
CA ASN A 201 10.39 4.19 -16.22
C ASN A 201 9.24 3.55 -17.03
N PRO A 202 8.18 4.32 -17.34
CA PRO A 202 6.94 3.78 -17.92
C PRO A 202 7.11 3.15 -19.32
N GLN A 203 8.20 3.40 -20.02
CA GLN A 203 8.51 2.76 -21.31
C GLN A 203 8.88 1.28 -21.16
N ASN A 204 9.30 0.87 -19.94
CA ASN A 204 9.75 -0.49 -19.67
C ASN A 204 8.63 -1.31 -19.00
N GLY A 205 8.46 -2.54 -19.44
CA GLY A 205 7.49 -3.48 -18.89
C GLY A 205 6.14 -3.42 -19.57
N ASN A 206 5.10 -3.78 -18.83
CA ASN A 206 3.74 -3.90 -19.33
C ASN A 206 2.97 -2.58 -19.27
N ALA A 207 1.99 -2.44 -20.15
CA ALA A 207 0.98 -1.40 -20.11
C ALA A 207 -0.23 -1.86 -19.27
N TRP A 208 -0.88 -0.91 -18.62
CA TRP A 208 -2.09 -1.15 -17.84
C TRP A 208 -2.99 0.07 -17.83
N ASN A 209 -4.21 -0.09 -18.34
CA ASN A 209 -5.25 0.93 -18.33
C ASN A 209 -6.09 0.81 -17.04
N PRO A 210 -6.06 1.79 -16.12
CA PRO A 210 -6.85 1.73 -14.89
C PRO A 210 -8.36 1.76 -15.12
N MET A 211 -8.82 2.23 -16.30
CA MET A 211 -10.23 2.22 -16.69
C MET A 211 -10.65 0.90 -17.34
N GLY A 212 -9.71 0.02 -17.71
CA GLY A 212 -10.00 -1.20 -18.47
C GLY A 212 -10.86 -2.20 -17.72
N LEU A 213 -10.61 -2.43 -16.41
CA LEU A 213 -11.44 -3.33 -15.61
C LEU A 213 -12.86 -2.76 -15.38
N PRO A 214 -13.04 -1.50 -14.95
CA PRO A 214 -14.36 -0.87 -14.87
C PRO A 214 -15.13 -0.93 -16.18
N TYR A 215 -14.48 -0.63 -17.32
CA TYR A 215 -15.08 -0.73 -18.66
C TYR A 215 -15.59 -2.13 -18.99
N LYS A 216 -14.76 -3.15 -18.78
CA LYS A 216 -15.13 -4.55 -19.01
C LYS A 216 -16.35 -4.95 -18.18
N LEU A 217 -16.39 -4.59 -16.88
CA LEU A 217 -17.54 -4.84 -16.01
C LEU A 217 -18.81 -4.12 -16.49
N TYR A 218 -18.67 -2.89 -16.99
CA TYR A 218 -19.78 -2.14 -17.57
C TYR A 218 -20.36 -2.87 -18.80
N GLN A 219 -19.52 -3.31 -19.73
CA GLN A 219 -19.91 -4.06 -20.92
C GLN A 219 -20.53 -5.43 -20.60
N GLU A 220 -20.10 -6.08 -19.51
CA GLU A 220 -20.67 -7.31 -18.98
C GLU A 220 -22.02 -7.10 -18.27
N GLY A 221 -22.49 -5.85 -18.12
CA GLY A 221 -23.76 -5.48 -17.45
C GLY A 221 -23.64 -5.34 -15.92
N ASN A 222 -22.44 -5.46 -15.35
CA ASN A 222 -22.20 -5.26 -13.91
C ASN A 222 -21.92 -3.78 -13.60
N ILE A 223 -22.97 -2.95 -13.82
CA ILE A 223 -22.84 -1.49 -13.80
C ILE A 223 -22.48 -0.97 -12.41
N ASP A 224 -23.10 -1.50 -11.35
CA ASP A 224 -22.88 -1.04 -9.98
C ASP A 224 -21.41 -1.23 -9.56
N LYS A 225 -20.84 -2.40 -9.82
CA LYS A 225 -19.43 -2.69 -9.52
C LYS A 225 -18.48 -1.87 -10.39
N SER A 226 -18.85 -1.60 -11.64
CA SER A 226 -18.09 -0.71 -12.52
C SER A 226 -18.01 0.70 -11.94
N ILE A 227 -19.13 1.26 -11.48
CA ILE A 227 -19.21 2.59 -10.87
C ILE A 227 -18.39 2.61 -9.57
N GLU A 228 -18.53 1.61 -8.70
CA GLU A 228 -17.74 1.51 -7.46
C GLU A 228 -16.23 1.59 -7.74
N LEU A 229 -15.73 0.85 -8.73
CA LEU A 229 -14.32 0.88 -9.11
C LEU A 229 -13.89 2.20 -9.76
N LEU A 230 -14.81 2.88 -10.49
CA LEU A 230 -14.55 4.22 -11.03
C LEU A 230 -14.49 5.27 -9.92
N ASP A 231 -15.38 5.22 -8.95
CA ASP A 231 -15.37 6.11 -7.79
C ASP A 231 -14.09 5.91 -6.96
N ASP A 232 -13.66 4.66 -6.77
CA ASP A 232 -12.39 4.36 -6.13
C ASP A 232 -11.20 4.94 -6.93
N LEU A 233 -11.21 4.79 -8.25
CA LEU A 233 -10.20 5.36 -9.14
C LEU A 233 -10.18 6.89 -9.06
N ALA A 234 -11.35 7.53 -9.18
CA ALA A 234 -11.52 8.97 -9.12
C ALA A 234 -11.03 9.56 -7.79
N LEU A 235 -11.47 8.98 -6.67
CA LEU A 235 -11.08 9.44 -5.33
C LEU A 235 -9.57 9.25 -5.08
N ASN A 236 -8.97 8.15 -5.50
CA ASN A 236 -7.53 7.94 -5.34
C ASN A 236 -6.67 8.92 -6.16
N ILE A 237 -7.18 9.39 -7.31
CA ILE A 237 -6.48 10.36 -8.16
C ILE A 237 -6.71 11.79 -7.68
N LEU A 238 -7.95 12.13 -7.33
CA LEU A 238 -8.39 13.52 -7.15
C LEU A 238 -8.41 13.97 -5.70
N TYR A 239 -8.71 13.06 -4.75
CA TYR A 239 -8.85 13.38 -3.35
C TYR A 239 -7.55 13.09 -2.58
N GLU A 240 -7.03 14.10 -1.90
CA GLU A 240 -5.95 13.97 -0.92
C GLU A 240 -6.51 14.30 0.46
N GLU A 241 -6.42 13.34 1.38
CA GLU A 241 -6.82 13.56 2.77
C GLU A 241 -5.85 14.57 3.40
N LYS A 242 -6.28 15.83 3.48
CA LYS A 242 -5.50 16.90 4.10
C LYS A 242 -5.80 16.91 5.60
N ASN A 243 -4.75 16.89 6.42
CA ASN A 243 -4.85 17.19 7.86
C ASN A 243 -5.24 18.66 8.04
N GLY A 244 -6.54 18.95 8.14
CA GLY A 244 -7.06 20.30 8.37
C GLY A 244 -8.50 20.48 7.89
N ASN A 245 -9.12 21.61 8.28
CA ASN A 245 -10.50 21.99 7.96
C ASN A 245 -10.73 22.42 6.49
N ALA A 246 -9.99 21.87 5.53
CA ALA A 246 -10.25 22.16 4.13
C ALA A 246 -11.54 21.45 3.68
N ASP A 247 -12.46 22.22 3.07
CA ASP A 247 -13.69 21.67 2.51
C ASP A 247 -13.34 20.74 1.33
N PRO A 248 -13.70 19.45 1.38
CA PRO A 248 -13.43 18.49 0.33
C PRO A 248 -14.35 18.63 -0.89
N PHE A 249 -15.16 19.68 -0.95
CA PHE A 249 -16.17 19.89 -2.00
C PHE A 249 -15.56 19.81 -3.41
N TRP A 250 -14.45 20.52 -3.64
CA TRP A 250 -13.85 20.62 -4.98
C TRP A 250 -13.32 19.29 -5.48
N GLU A 251 -12.61 18.55 -4.61
CA GLU A 251 -12.07 17.25 -4.96
C GLU A 251 -13.16 16.20 -5.17
N LYS A 252 -14.20 16.19 -4.34
CA LYS A 252 -15.33 15.26 -4.48
C LYS A 252 -16.15 15.56 -5.72
N SER A 253 -16.49 16.84 -5.97
CA SER A 253 -17.19 17.21 -7.19
C SER A 253 -16.39 16.92 -8.46
N ALA A 254 -15.05 17.04 -8.39
CA ALA A 254 -14.19 16.64 -9.49
C ALA A 254 -14.17 15.11 -9.67
N ALA A 255 -14.31 14.33 -8.59
CA ALA A 255 -14.42 12.86 -8.65
C ALA A 255 -15.76 12.44 -9.29
N ASP A 256 -16.87 13.07 -8.91
CA ASP A 256 -18.17 12.82 -9.54
C ASP A 256 -18.12 13.15 -11.06
N TYR A 257 -17.51 14.29 -11.42
CA TYR A 257 -17.29 14.65 -12.81
C TYR A 257 -16.42 13.64 -13.56
N PHE A 258 -15.35 13.14 -12.93
CA PHE A 258 -14.51 12.08 -13.48
C PHE A 258 -15.34 10.82 -13.78
N THR A 259 -16.12 10.34 -12.81
CA THR A 259 -16.99 9.17 -12.97
C THR A 259 -18.01 9.39 -14.09
N GLY A 260 -18.61 10.58 -14.17
CA GLY A 260 -19.56 10.93 -15.24
C GLY A 260 -18.93 10.92 -16.65
N LEU A 261 -17.72 11.48 -16.80
CA LEU A 261 -16.99 11.44 -18.08
C LEU A 261 -16.59 10.00 -18.45
N ALA A 262 -16.10 9.22 -17.48
CA ALA A 262 -15.71 7.83 -17.71
C ALA A 262 -16.89 6.98 -18.21
N LEU A 263 -18.04 7.10 -17.54
CA LEU A 263 -19.26 6.41 -17.95
C LEU A 263 -19.76 6.87 -19.33
N GLY A 264 -19.62 8.16 -19.63
CA GLY A 264 -19.88 8.69 -20.98
C GLY A 264 -19.01 8.01 -22.03
N LEU A 265 -17.70 7.87 -21.79
CA LEU A 265 -16.79 7.14 -22.67
C LEU A 265 -17.16 5.66 -22.77
N PHE A 266 -17.63 5.03 -21.69
CA PHE A 266 -18.03 3.61 -21.71
C PHE A 266 -19.26 3.36 -22.61
N GLU A 267 -20.11 4.36 -22.75
CA GLU A 267 -21.31 4.29 -23.61
C GLU A 267 -21.00 4.55 -25.09
N ASP A 268 -20.08 5.46 -25.39
CA ASP A 268 -19.95 6.03 -26.75
C ASP A 268 -18.60 5.84 -27.42
N ALA A 269 -17.53 5.56 -26.65
CA ALA A 269 -16.19 5.41 -27.19
C ALA A 269 -15.87 3.93 -27.53
N THR A 270 -14.89 3.71 -28.43
CA THR A 270 -14.32 2.38 -28.64
C THR A 270 -13.42 1.99 -27.47
N GLU A 271 -13.14 0.69 -27.31
CA GLU A 271 -12.30 0.17 -26.21
C GLU A 271 -10.93 0.86 -26.17
N GLU A 272 -10.30 1.11 -27.32
CA GLU A 272 -8.99 1.77 -27.41
C GLU A 272 -9.06 3.25 -27.00
N GLN A 273 -10.24 3.89 -27.14
CA GLN A 273 -10.46 5.27 -26.75
C GLN A 273 -10.82 5.44 -25.27
N VAL A 274 -11.14 4.35 -24.57
CA VAL A 274 -11.45 4.39 -23.13
C VAL A 274 -10.16 4.48 -22.32
N ASN A 275 -9.67 5.68 -22.09
CA ASN A 275 -8.45 5.94 -21.32
C ASN A 275 -8.44 7.34 -20.68
N LEU A 276 -7.52 7.58 -19.75
CA LEU A 276 -7.41 8.86 -19.03
C LEU A 276 -7.08 10.04 -19.97
N ASN A 277 -6.45 9.78 -21.10
CA ASN A 277 -6.13 10.84 -22.08
C ASN A 277 -7.38 11.33 -22.78
N SER A 278 -8.28 10.43 -23.17
CA SER A 278 -9.59 10.75 -23.72
C SER A 278 -10.44 11.58 -22.75
N MET A 279 -10.42 11.23 -21.47
CA MET A 279 -11.12 12.03 -20.45
C MET A 279 -10.55 13.44 -20.31
N ASN A 280 -9.24 13.59 -20.31
CA ASN A 280 -8.59 14.90 -20.25
C ASN A 280 -8.93 15.75 -21.51
N LEU A 281 -8.91 15.12 -22.68
CA LEU A 281 -9.27 15.76 -23.94
C LEU A 281 -10.77 16.15 -23.94
N MET A 282 -11.66 15.23 -23.57
CA MET A 282 -13.10 15.45 -23.46
C MET A 282 -13.44 16.62 -22.53
N SER A 283 -12.79 16.69 -21.34
CA SER A 283 -12.95 17.82 -20.42
C SER A 283 -12.42 19.14 -20.98
N SER A 284 -11.40 19.12 -21.83
CA SER A 284 -10.78 20.33 -22.36
C SER A 284 -11.54 20.86 -23.58
N LEU A 285 -11.78 20.01 -24.58
CA LEU A 285 -12.52 20.36 -25.80
C LEU A 285 -14.02 20.51 -25.53
N GLY A 286 -14.55 19.86 -24.52
CA GLY A 286 -15.95 19.96 -24.13
C GLY A 286 -16.36 21.37 -23.68
N GLU A 287 -15.42 22.18 -23.22
CA GLU A 287 -15.68 23.58 -22.83
C GLU A 287 -15.66 24.55 -24.01
N GLU A 288 -15.27 24.13 -25.21
CA GLU A 288 -15.37 24.94 -26.41
C GLU A 288 -16.83 25.21 -26.73
N ARG A 289 -17.13 26.44 -27.16
CA ARG A 289 -18.49 26.88 -27.51
C ARG A 289 -19.04 26.11 -28.69
N PHE A 290 -20.30 25.76 -28.64
CA PHE A 290 -21.01 25.10 -29.74
C PHE A 290 -22.49 25.46 -29.78
N GLY A 291 -22.98 25.99 -30.91
CA GLY A 291 -24.39 26.22 -31.16
C GLY A 291 -25.04 27.39 -30.40
N GLY A 292 -24.26 28.26 -29.79
CA GLY A 292 -24.75 29.50 -29.17
C GLY A 292 -23.89 29.98 -27.97
N PRO A 293 -24.11 31.24 -27.52
CA PRO A 293 -23.23 31.90 -26.55
C PRO A 293 -23.19 31.23 -25.14
N ASN A 294 -24.22 30.47 -24.77
CA ASN A 294 -24.34 29.81 -23.44
C ASN A 294 -24.25 28.29 -23.52
N ASN A 295 -23.85 27.74 -24.66
CA ASN A 295 -23.73 26.29 -24.88
C ASN A 295 -22.32 25.93 -25.28
N ASN A 296 -21.90 24.68 -24.96
CA ASN A 296 -20.61 24.11 -25.29
C ASN A 296 -20.78 22.62 -25.63
N TYR A 297 -19.72 22.01 -26.16
CA TYR A 297 -19.76 20.59 -26.55
C TYR A 297 -20.11 19.66 -25.40
N ILE A 298 -19.61 19.90 -24.17
CA ILE A 298 -19.91 19.05 -23.03
C ILE A 298 -21.37 19.10 -22.59
N LYS A 299 -21.97 20.31 -22.61
CA LYS A 299 -23.40 20.47 -22.33
C LYS A 299 -24.25 19.78 -23.41
N GLU A 300 -23.88 19.94 -24.67
CA GLU A 300 -24.60 19.31 -25.77
C GLU A 300 -24.51 17.80 -25.72
N TYR A 301 -23.32 17.26 -25.36
CA TYR A 301 -23.09 15.84 -25.16
C TYR A 301 -24.02 15.28 -24.07
N PHE A 302 -24.03 15.89 -22.88
CA PHE A 302 -24.86 15.40 -21.78
C PHE A 302 -26.35 15.70 -21.98
N ASN A 303 -26.75 16.75 -22.69
CA ASN A 303 -28.12 16.97 -23.09
C ASN A 303 -28.69 15.86 -24.01
N SER A 304 -27.83 15.13 -24.69
CA SER A 304 -28.24 13.99 -25.50
C SER A 304 -28.49 12.72 -24.72
N LYS A 305 -28.01 12.65 -23.46
CA LYS A 305 -28.12 11.51 -22.58
C LYS A 305 -29.45 11.51 -21.83
N ASP A 306 -29.90 10.32 -21.44
CA ASP A 306 -31.03 10.17 -20.53
C ASP A 306 -30.65 10.66 -19.12
N PRO A 307 -31.40 11.62 -18.54
CA PRO A 307 -31.13 12.16 -17.22
C PRO A 307 -31.10 11.14 -16.07
N SER A 308 -31.71 9.97 -16.26
CA SER A 308 -31.69 8.88 -15.28
C SER A 308 -30.42 8.02 -15.33
N ARG A 309 -29.62 8.15 -16.38
CA ARG A 309 -28.40 7.35 -16.57
C ARG A 309 -27.27 7.81 -15.64
N PRO A 310 -26.47 6.87 -15.11
CA PRO A 310 -25.36 7.19 -14.20
C PRO A 310 -24.36 8.20 -14.78
N ALA A 311 -24.08 8.15 -16.09
CA ALA A 311 -23.19 9.12 -16.74
C ALA A 311 -23.70 10.57 -16.57
N TYR A 312 -24.99 10.81 -16.83
CA TYR A 312 -25.60 12.13 -16.66
C TYR A 312 -25.64 12.54 -15.19
N VAL A 313 -26.11 11.65 -14.30
CA VAL A 313 -26.25 11.93 -12.86
C VAL A 313 -24.94 12.41 -12.26
N ASN A 314 -23.83 11.72 -12.55
CA ASN A 314 -22.52 12.08 -12.01
C ASN A 314 -21.93 13.35 -12.62
N ALA A 315 -22.09 13.59 -13.93
CA ALA A 315 -21.53 14.77 -14.58
C ALA A 315 -22.36 16.05 -14.36
N SER A 316 -23.68 15.93 -14.19
CA SER A 316 -24.64 17.05 -14.21
C SER A 316 -24.34 18.12 -13.16
N GLY A 317 -23.92 17.71 -11.96
CA GLY A 317 -23.57 18.62 -10.87
C GLY A 317 -22.47 19.61 -11.24
N THR A 318 -21.54 19.23 -12.13
CA THR A 318 -20.47 20.09 -12.62
C THR A 318 -20.86 20.76 -13.93
N VAL A 319 -21.40 20.02 -14.90
CA VAL A 319 -21.71 20.52 -16.27
C VAL A 319 -22.73 21.68 -16.24
N TYR A 320 -23.72 21.59 -15.34
CA TYR A 320 -24.80 22.59 -15.24
C TYR A 320 -24.69 23.54 -14.07
N SER A 321 -23.59 23.48 -13.30
CA SER A 321 -23.35 24.41 -12.19
C SER A 321 -23.10 25.84 -12.67
N ALA A 322 -23.17 26.79 -11.74
CA ALA A 322 -22.79 28.19 -11.99
C ALA A 322 -21.32 28.25 -12.46
N GLU A 323 -20.97 29.18 -13.32
CA GLU A 323 -19.68 29.23 -14.00
C GLU A 323 -18.50 29.25 -13.06
N ASP A 324 -18.54 30.03 -11.95
CA ASP A 324 -17.47 30.09 -10.97
C ASP A 324 -17.24 28.73 -10.27
N THR A 325 -18.32 28.05 -9.89
CA THR A 325 -18.26 26.71 -9.30
C THR A 325 -17.70 25.70 -10.29
N LYS A 326 -18.18 25.73 -11.53
CA LYS A 326 -17.71 24.88 -12.62
C LYS A 326 -16.21 25.03 -12.84
N GLN A 327 -15.71 26.26 -12.97
CA GLN A 327 -14.30 26.54 -13.20
C GLN A 327 -13.42 26.05 -12.04
N GLY A 328 -13.89 26.15 -10.79
CA GLY A 328 -13.20 25.58 -9.61
C GLY A 328 -13.06 24.05 -9.69
N VAL A 329 -14.15 23.34 -10.01
CA VAL A 329 -14.15 21.88 -10.18
C VAL A 329 -13.26 21.44 -11.34
N LEU A 330 -13.40 22.10 -12.51
CA LEU A 330 -12.58 21.81 -13.68
C LEU A 330 -11.10 22.07 -13.46
N SER A 331 -10.75 23.13 -12.73
CA SER A 331 -9.36 23.42 -12.36
C SER A 331 -8.76 22.29 -11.52
N THR A 332 -9.50 21.81 -10.50
CA THR A 332 -9.10 20.68 -9.65
C THR A 332 -8.93 19.41 -10.48
N PHE A 333 -9.90 19.07 -11.31
CA PHE A 333 -9.85 17.92 -12.21
C PHE A 333 -8.64 17.97 -13.14
N LYS A 334 -8.49 19.07 -13.90
CA LYS A 334 -7.41 19.24 -14.88
C LYS A 334 -6.03 19.20 -14.24
N GLN A 335 -5.86 19.82 -13.06
CA GLN A 335 -4.59 19.82 -12.33
C GLN A 335 -4.10 18.40 -12.03
N LYS A 336 -5.00 17.52 -11.59
CA LYS A 336 -4.67 16.15 -11.20
C LYS A 336 -4.55 15.20 -12.40
N VAL A 337 -5.50 15.28 -13.35
CA VAL A 337 -5.53 14.36 -14.51
C VAL A 337 -4.43 14.70 -15.53
N LYS A 338 -4.04 15.97 -15.66
CA LYS A 338 -2.94 16.41 -16.52
C LYS A 338 -1.65 15.60 -16.31
N LEU A 339 -1.38 15.16 -15.09
CA LEU A 339 -0.20 14.37 -14.76
C LEU A 339 -0.07 13.13 -15.67
N PHE A 340 -1.19 12.48 -15.97
CA PHE A 340 -1.25 11.22 -16.73
C PHE A 340 -1.21 11.45 -18.24
N SER A 341 -1.57 12.65 -18.70
CA SER A 341 -1.63 13.00 -20.13
C SER A 341 -0.43 13.80 -20.62
N SER A 342 0.36 14.42 -19.71
CA SER A 342 1.47 15.30 -20.07
C SER A 342 2.83 14.61 -20.23
N ARG A 343 2.89 13.30 -20.02
CA ARG A 343 4.11 12.50 -20.11
C ARG A 343 3.89 11.34 -21.07
N ASP A 344 4.44 11.42 -22.27
CA ASP A 344 4.15 10.49 -23.37
C ASP A 344 4.27 9.01 -22.96
N ASN A 345 5.36 8.61 -22.32
CA ASN A 345 5.56 7.22 -21.90
C ASN A 345 4.54 6.76 -20.86
N LEU A 346 4.12 7.64 -19.93
CA LEU A 346 3.13 7.33 -18.92
C LEU A 346 1.72 7.32 -19.52
N SER A 347 1.44 8.28 -20.39
CA SER A 347 0.20 8.40 -21.15
C SER A 347 -0.07 7.13 -21.96
N GLU A 348 0.94 6.65 -22.68
CA GLU A 348 0.86 5.42 -23.45
C GLU A 348 0.70 4.19 -22.53
N MET A 349 1.51 4.06 -21.47
CA MET A 349 1.43 2.96 -20.50
C MET A 349 0.02 2.79 -19.90
N LEU A 350 -0.69 3.91 -19.69
CA LEU A 350 -2.02 3.92 -19.06
C LEU A 350 -3.17 3.93 -20.07
N SER A 351 -2.90 3.87 -21.37
CA SER A 351 -3.93 3.93 -22.42
C SER A 351 -4.55 2.57 -22.77
N HIS A 352 -3.82 1.48 -22.55
CA HIS A 352 -4.27 0.11 -22.85
C HIS A 352 -3.73 -0.90 -21.84
N SER A 353 -4.22 -2.13 -21.88
CA SER A 353 -3.66 -3.24 -21.09
C SER A 353 -3.14 -4.33 -22.04
N ASP A 354 -1.96 -4.86 -21.76
CA ASP A 354 -1.33 -5.93 -22.54
C ASP A 354 -1.32 -7.29 -21.80
N PHE A 355 -2.03 -7.38 -20.68
CA PHE A 355 -2.25 -8.61 -19.92
C PHE A 355 -3.67 -8.63 -19.32
N ASP A 356 -4.19 -9.83 -19.04
CA ASP A 356 -5.46 -10.01 -18.33
C ASP A 356 -5.21 -10.20 -16.83
N MET A 357 -5.85 -9.37 -15.98
CA MET A 357 -5.76 -9.49 -14.53
C MET A 357 -6.29 -10.83 -13.99
N LYS A 358 -7.29 -11.44 -14.65
CA LYS A 358 -7.83 -12.76 -14.24
C LYS A 358 -6.77 -13.86 -14.30
N GLU A 359 -5.80 -13.75 -15.21
CA GLU A 359 -4.69 -14.71 -15.33
C GLU A 359 -3.80 -14.76 -14.09
N ILE A 360 -3.72 -13.66 -13.30
CA ILE A 360 -2.95 -13.63 -12.04
C ILE A 360 -3.45 -14.68 -11.05
N GLY A 361 -4.77 -14.93 -11.02
CA GLY A 361 -5.39 -15.97 -10.17
C GLY A 361 -5.48 -17.35 -10.80
N ARG A 362 -5.46 -17.43 -12.15
CA ARG A 362 -5.68 -18.67 -12.92
C ARG A 362 -4.40 -19.44 -13.24
N GLN A 363 -3.26 -18.75 -13.29
CA GLN A 363 -1.94 -19.35 -13.52
C GLN A 363 -0.87 -18.78 -12.59
N LYS A 364 0.30 -19.44 -12.53
CA LYS A 364 1.44 -18.92 -11.75
C LYS A 364 1.91 -17.59 -12.32
N THR A 365 1.66 -16.51 -11.61
CA THR A 365 2.00 -15.16 -12.04
C THR A 365 2.81 -14.44 -10.98
N ALA A 366 3.83 -13.71 -11.40
CA ALA A 366 4.57 -12.76 -10.58
C ALA A 366 4.41 -11.36 -11.15
N VAL A 367 3.77 -10.49 -10.39
CA VAL A 367 3.59 -9.08 -10.73
C VAL A 367 4.59 -8.27 -9.94
N PHE A 368 5.36 -7.43 -10.61
CA PHE A 368 6.27 -6.47 -10.01
C PHE A 368 5.80 -5.05 -10.30
N MET A 369 5.64 -4.26 -9.25
CA MET A 369 5.30 -2.85 -9.35
C MET A 369 6.49 -2.02 -8.90
N VAL A 370 7.23 -1.44 -9.84
CA VAL A 370 8.37 -0.56 -9.56
C VAL A 370 7.86 0.86 -9.38
N VAL A 371 7.74 1.30 -8.13
CA VAL A 371 7.19 2.61 -7.75
C VAL A 371 8.25 3.38 -6.98
N GLN A 372 8.54 4.62 -7.38
CA GLN A 372 9.56 5.45 -6.72
C GLN A 372 9.20 5.72 -5.26
N ASP A 373 10.09 5.40 -4.32
CA ASP A 373 9.93 5.69 -2.88
C ASP A 373 10.17 7.18 -2.56
N GLU A 374 11.02 7.85 -3.34
CA GLU A 374 11.36 9.26 -3.20
C GLU A 374 10.27 10.23 -3.71
N LYS A 375 9.29 9.76 -4.50
CA LYS A 375 8.23 10.58 -5.10
C LYS A 375 6.88 9.88 -5.01
N LYS A 376 5.97 10.45 -4.23
CA LYS A 376 4.63 9.87 -4.00
C LYS A 376 3.64 10.08 -5.16
N THR A 377 4.01 10.82 -6.20
CA THR A 377 3.10 11.26 -7.28
C THR A 377 2.36 10.12 -8.00
N LEU A 378 3.01 8.96 -8.18
CA LEU A 378 2.43 7.81 -8.89
C LEU A 378 2.01 6.67 -7.95
N HIS A 379 2.14 6.85 -6.63
CA HIS A 379 1.67 5.86 -5.66
C HIS A 379 0.15 5.59 -5.72
N PRO A 380 -0.72 6.58 -6.04
CA PRO A 380 -2.14 6.29 -6.25
C PRO A 380 -2.40 5.20 -7.28
N LEU A 381 -1.64 5.16 -8.38
CA LEU A 381 -1.78 4.12 -9.40
C LEU A 381 -1.47 2.72 -8.86
N ALA A 382 -0.43 2.60 -8.01
CA ALA A 382 -0.11 1.33 -7.38
C ALA A 382 -1.21 0.86 -6.43
N THR A 383 -1.80 1.78 -5.64
CA THR A 383 -2.92 1.48 -4.75
C THR A 383 -4.15 1.02 -5.53
N ILE A 384 -4.49 1.70 -6.63
CA ILE A 384 -5.61 1.33 -7.51
C ILE A 384 -5.37 -0.05 -8.13
N PHE A 385 -4.16 -0.30 -8.64
CA PHE A 385 -3.81 -1.59 -9.21
C PHE A 385 -3.96 -2.73 -8.19
N ILE A 386 -3.46 -2.55 -6.97
CA ILE A 386 -3.62 -3.54 -5.88
C ILE A 386 -5.09 -3.82 -5.61
N LYS A 387 -5.93 -2.78 -5.55
CA LYS A 387 -7.38 -2.91 -5.33
C LYS A 387 -8.04 -3.68 -6.47
N GLN A 388 -7.78 -3.30 -7.72
CA GLN A 388 -8.36 -3.96 -8.89
C GLN A 388 -7.93 -5.42 -9.02
N VAL A 389 -6.66 -5.73 -8.76
CA VAL A 389 -6.18 -7.12 -8.73
C VAL A 389 -6.89 -7.90 -7.62
N TYR A 390 -7.03 -7.33 -6.42
CA TYR A 390 -7.73 -7.99 -5.33
C TYR A 390 -9.18 -8.32 -5.70
N GLU A 391 -9.94 -7.36 -6.23
CA GLU A 391 -11.32 -7.57 -6.67
C GLU A 391 -11.41 -8.66 -7.77
N THR A 392 -10.50 -8.60 -8.74
CA THR A 392 -10.43 -9.64 -9.79
C THR A 392 -10.13 -11.02 -9.22
N LEU A 393 -9.25 -11.11 -8.21
CA LEU A 393 -8.95 -12.40 -7.54
C LEU A 393 -10.13 -12.93 -6.73
N ILE A 394 -10.96 -12.05 -6.15
CA ILE A 394 -12.20 -12.46 -5.49
C ILE A 394 -13.16 -13.11 -6.52
N ASP A 395 -13.31 -12.47 -7.69
CA ASP A 395 -14.17 -13.01 -8.77
C ASP A 395 -13.63 -14.37 -9.26
N VAL A 396 -12.32 -14.48 -9.54
CA VAL A 396 -11.69 -15.75 -9.91
C VAL A 396 -11.87 -16.83 -8.83
N ALA A 397 -11.79 -16.46 -7.56
CA ALA A 397 -12.03 -17.41 -6.47
C ALA A 397 -13.49 -17.89 -6.44
N GLN A 398 -14.46 -17.01 -6.70
CA GLN A 398 -15.88 -17.38 -6.80
C GLN A 398 -16.13 -18.30 -7.99
N GLU A 399 -15.60 -17.98 -9.17
CA GLU A 399 -15.66 -18.81 -10.37
C GLU A 399 -15.05 -20.22 -10.13
N SER A 400 -14.04 -20.30 -9.26
CA SER A 400 -13.29 -21.53 -8.95
C SER A 400 -13.79 -22.29 -7.70
N GLY A 401 -15.03 -22.03 -7.27
CA GLY A 401 -15.62 -22.74 -6.13
C GLY A 401 -15.22 -22.21 -4.75
N GLY A 402 -14.87 -20.93 -4.64
CA GLY A 402 -14.63 -20.20 -3.40
C GLY A 402 -13.15 -20.08 -3.02
N LYS A 403 -12.23 -20.64 -3.79
CA LYS A 403 -10.77 -20.56 -3.57
C LYS A 403 -10.03 -20.37 -4.88
N LEU A 404 -8.96 -19.60 -4.84
CA LEU A 404 -8.09 -19.44 -6.00
C LEU A 404 -7.40 -20.76 -6.37
N PRO A 405 -7.22 -21.07 -7.67
CA PRO A 405 -6.41 -22.18 -8.16
C PRO A 405 -4.95 -22.10 -7.67
N TYR A 406 -4.40 -20.91 -7.66
CA TYR A 406 -3.06 -20.61 -7.14
C TYR A 406 -3.17 -19.65 -5.97
N ARG A 407 -2.62 -20.02 -4.80
CA ARG A 407 -2.50 -19.06 -3.69
C ARG A 407 -1.75 -17.82 -4.18
N THR A 408 -2.31 -16.64 -3.91
CA THR A 408 -1.73 -15.38 -4.33
C THR A 408 -1.26 -14.58 -3.12
N ASN A 409 0.00 -14.13 -3.16
CA ASN A 409 0.66 -13.43 -2.06
C ASN A 409 0.92 -11.98 -2.45
N PHE A 410 0.35 -11.03 -1.71
CA PHE A 410 0.69 -9.62 -1.82
C PHE A 410 1.87 -9.34 -0.88
N ILE A 411 3.00 -8.94 -1.44
CA ILE A 411 4.21 -8.54 -0.72
C ILE A 411 4.35 -7.04 -0.93
N LEU A 412 3.85 -6.26 0.02
CA LEU A 412 3.72 -4.82 -0.12
C LEU A 412 4.84 -4.14 0.66
N ASP A 413 5.99 -3.94 -0.01
CA ASP A 413 7.10 -3.18 0.57
C ASP A 413 6.79 -1.69 0.60
N GLU A 414 7.20 -1.00 1.66
CA GLU A 414 6.91 0.41 1.94
C GLU A 414 5.39 0.73 1.91
N PHE A 415 4.55 -0.20 2.43
CA PHE A 415 3.08 -0.12 2.37
C PHE A 415 2.51 1.19 2.92
N ALA A 416 3.09 1.70 4.01
CA ALA A 416 2.65 2.96 4.62
C ALA A 416 3.10 4.23 3.86
N ASN A 417 3.84 4.10 2.76
CA ASN A 417 4.17 5.22 1.88
C ASN A 417 3.13 5.45 0.78
N MET A 418 2.28 4.47 0.51
CA MET A 418 1.19 4.57 -0.46
C MET A 418 -0.04 5.25 0.15
N PRO A 419 -0.91 5.89 -0.67
CA PRO A 419 -2.24 6.30 -0.23
C PRO A 419 -3.02 5.15 0.40
N PRO A 420 -4.01 5.46 1.25
CA PRO A 420 -4.78 4.40 1.92
C PRO A 420 -5.45 3.49 0.89
N LEU A 421 -5.20 2.18 1.03
CA LEU A 421 -5.94 1.16 0.30
C LEU A 421 -7.34 1.06 0.89
N LYS A 422 -8.34 1.50 0.12
CA LYS A 422 -9.75 1.51 0.57
C LYS A 422 -10.19 0.09 0.95
N ASP A 423 -10.95 -0.04 2.00
CA ASP A 423 -11.49 -1.29 2.52
C ASP A 423 -10.44 -2.34 2.94
N VAL A 424 -9.20 -1.95 3.17
CA VAL A 424 -8.11 -2.88 3.53
C VAL A 424 -8.46 -3.75 4.75
N THR A 425 -9.19 -3.24 5.72
CA THR A 425 -9.64 -3.99 6.91
C THR A 425 -10.59 -5.12 6.55
N THR A 426 -11.50 -4.88 5.60
CA THR A 426 -12.38 -5.90 5.03
C THR A 426 -11.59 -6.89 4.18
N MET A 427 -10.67 -6.38 3.34
CA MET A 427 -9.80 -7.22 2.50
C MET A 427 -9.00 -8.22 3.33
N VAL A 428 -8.30 -7.79 4.39
CA VAL A 428 -7.51 -8.70 5.24
C VAL A 428 -8.36 -9.72 6.00
N THR A 429 -9.62 -9.39 6.28
CA THR A 429 -10.52 -10.32 6.95
C THR A 429 -11.05 -11.39 5.98
N ALA A 430 -11.43 -11.00 4.76
CA ALA A 430 -12.05 -11.87 3.78
C ALA A 430 -11.05 -12.71 2.96
N ALA A 431 -9.81 -12.25 2.81
CA ALA A 431 -8.80 -12.81 1.92
C ALA A 431 -8.39 -14.25 2.25
N ARG A 432 -8.30 -14.60 3.56
CA ARG A 432 -7.79 -15.90 4.02
C ARG A 432 -8.53 -17.08 3.42
N SER A 433 -9.86 -17.05 3.46
CA SER A 433 -10.70 -18.15 2.97
C SER A 433 -10.53 -18.40 1.47
N ARG A 434 -10.06 -17.41 0.72
CA ARG A 434 -9.89 -17.41 -0.74
C ARG A 434 -8.46 -17.71 -1.20
N LEU A 435 -7.55 -18.06 -0.28
CA LEU A 435 -6.13 -18.28 -0.52
C LEU A 435 -5.39 -17.01 -0.96
N ILE A 436 -5.79 -15.85 -0.47
CA ILE A 436 -5.08 -14.58 -0.64
C ILE A 436 -4.36 -14.26 0.67
N ARG A 437 -3.07 -13.96 0.62
CA ARG A 437 -2.24 -13.65 1.78
C ARG A 437 -1.52 -12.33 1.59
N PHE A 438 -1.61 -11.44 2.59
CA PHE A 438 -0.90 -10.18 2.63
C PHE A 438 0.34 -10.25 3.51
N THR A 439 1.41 -9.64 3.06
CA THR A 439 2.60 -9.33 3.84
C THR A 439 2.87 -7.84 3.72
N PHE A 440 2.48 -7.09 4.74
CA PHE A 440 2.69 -5.64 4.82
C PHE A 440 4.08 -5.38 5.39
N ILE A 441 4.90 -4.61 4.69
CA ILE A 441 6.24 -4.24 5.13
C ILE A 441 6.26 -2.73 5.35
N ILE A 442 6.56 -2.33 6.59
CA ILE A 442 6.52 -0.93 7.01
C ILE A 442 7.80 -0.56 7.77
N GLN A 443 8.09 0.74 7.85
CA GLN A 443 9.23 1.22 8.63
C GLN A 443 8.89 1.36 10.11
N ASN A 444 7.68 1.86 10.41
CA ASN A 444 7.21 2.06 11.78
C ASN A 444 5.67 2.07 11.83
N TYR A 445 5.11 1.97 13.04
CA TYR A 445 3.66 1.99 13.25
C TYR A 445 3.06 3.40 13.15
N ALA A 446 3.82 4.45 13.43
CA ALA A 446 3.32 5.81 13.33
C ALA A 446 2.92 6.16 11.89
N GLN A 447 3.72 5.74 10.89
CA GLN A 447 3.36 5.90 9.47
C GLN A 447 2.07 5.15 9.12
N LEU A 448 1.89 3.90 9.62
CA LEU A 448 0.66 3.14 9.38
C LEU A 448 -0.55 3.85 9.99
N THR A 449 -0.41 4.35 11.21
CA THR A 449 -1.47 5.10 11.92
C THR A 449 -1.78 6.44 11.22
N GLN A 450 -0.77 7.11 10.68
CA GLN A 450 -0.94 8.36 9.93
C GLN A 450 -1.76 8.14 8.66
N VAL A 451 -1.53 7.03 7.94
CA VAL A 451 -2.20 6.73 6.66
C VAL A 451 -3.61 6.16 6.86
N TYR A 452 -3.80 5.27 7.83
CA TYR A 452 -5.04 4.51 7.98
C TYR A 452 -5.91 4.95 9.18
N GLY A 453 -5.42 5.88 10.01
CA GLY A 453 -6.02 6.18 11.29
C GLY A 453 -5.75 5.06 12.33
N LYS A 454 -5.98 5.36 13.60
CA LYS A 454 -5.65 4.45 14.71
C LYS A 454 -6.43 3.14 14.65
N GLU A 455 -7.74 3.21 14.41
CA GLU A 455 -8.63 2.04 14.46
C GLU A 455 -8.35 1.04 13.33
N ASN A 456 -8.17 1.54 12.10
CA ASN A 456 -7.86 0.69 10.96
C ASN A 456 -6.45 0.10 11.09
N ALA A 457 -5.47 0.88 11.56
CA ALA A 457 -4.12 0.39 11.81
C ALA A 457 -4.09 -0.75 12.85
N GLU A 458 -4.86 -0.63 13.95
CA GLU A 458 -5.01 -1.71 14.93
C GLU A 458 -5.71 -2.94 14.34
N THR A 459 -6.71 -2.74 13.48
CA THR A 459 -7.39 -3.85 12.80
C THR A 459 -6.44 -4.60 11.85
N ILE A 460 -5.62 -3.88 11.09
CA ILE A 460 -4.58 -4.48 10.22
C ILE A 460 -3.59 -5.27 11.05
N LYS A 461 -3.03 -4.68 12.11
CA LYS A 461 -2.08 -5.35 13.02
C LYS A 461 -2.67 -6.60 13.66
N GLY A 462 -3.92 -6.51 14.15
CA GLY A 462 -4.64 -7.60 14.82
C GLY A 462 -4.89 -8.82 13.93
N ASN A 463 -4.93 -8.64 12.61
CA ASN A 463 -5.10 -9.73 11.64
C ASN A 463 -3.79 -10.36 11.16
N CYS A 464 -2.63 -9.85 11.60
CA CYS A 464 -1.32 -10.25 11.12
C CYS A 464 -0.47 -10.94 12.19
N ASN A 465 0.37 -11.87 11.77
CA ASN A 465 1.56 -12.24 12.53
C ASN A 465 2.58 -11.09 12.43
N ILE A 466 3.27 -10.78 13.50
CA ILE A 466 4.23 -9.66 13.54
C ILE A 466 5.64 -10.22 13.45
N MET A 467 6.44 -9.67 12.55
CA MET A 467 7.89 -9.84 12.53
C MET A 467 8.56 -8.48 12.69
N TYR A 468 9.31 -8.34 13.75
CA TYR A 468 9.96 -7.10 14.11
C TYR A 468 11.49 -7.21 13.93
N LEU A 469 12.06 -6.23 13.24
CA LEU A 469 13.49 -6.02 13.09
C LEU A 469 13.90 -4.78 13.90
N ILE A 470 15.14 -4.36 13.77
CA ILE A 470 15.61 -3.15 14.44
C ILE A 470 14.78 -1.91 14.00
N SER A 471 14.37 -1.10 14.96
CA SER A 471 13.71 0.20 14.73
C SER A 471 14.06 1.15 15.86
N SER A 472 13.99 2.45 15.59
CA SER A 472 14.27 3.52 16.57
C SER A 472 12.98 4.15 17.13
N GLU A 473 11.80 3.77 16.65
CA GLU A 473 10.52 4.33 17.08
C GLU A 473 10.16 3.84 18.50
N LEU A 474 10.19 4.74 19.48
CA LEU A 474 9.94 4.40 20.88
C LEU A 474 8.57 3.75 21.11
N GLN A 475 7.52 4.29 20.50
CA GLN A 475 6.16 3.76 20.65
C GLN A 475 6.06 2.31 20.17
N ALA A 476 6.65 1.98 19.01
CA ALA A 476 6.68 0.61 18.50
C ALA A 476 7.46 -0.33 19.41
N LEU A 477 8.57 0.14 20.01
CA LEU A 477 9.37 -0.63 20.95
C LEU A 477 8.60 -0.93 22.23
N GLU A 478 7.87 0.05 22.78
CA GLU A 478 7.03 -0.13 23.96
C GLU A 478 5.87 -1.10 23.69
N GLU A 479 5.19 -0.96 22.54
CA GLU A 479 4.13 -1.86 22.11
C GLU A 479 4.66 -3.29 21.97
N LEU A 480 5.79 -3.48 21.30
CA LEU A 480 6.41 -4.80 21.13
C LEU A 480 6.82 -5.41 22.48
N SER A 481 7.40 -4.60 23.38
CA SER A 481 7.75 -5.07 24.74
C SER A 481 6.52 -5.58 25.48
N LYS A 482 5.40 -4.84 25.41
CA LYS A 482 4.11 -5.24 26.00
C LYS A 482 3.55 -6.51 25.34
N LEU A 483 3.57 -6.61 24.01
CA LEU A 483 3.11 -7.78 23.26
C LEU A 483 3.95 -9.04 23.55
N CYS A 484 5.24 -8.88 23.82
CA CYS A 484 6.09 -9.99 24.26
C CYS A 484 5.74 -10.51 25.66
N GLY A 485 5.02 -9.70 26.46
CA GLY A 485 4.56 -10.04 27.79
C GLY A 485 5.66 -10.01 28.86
N GLU A 486 5.33 -10.48 30.04
CA GLU A 486 6.17 -10.38 31.24
C GLU A 486 6.69 -11.74 31.69
N LYS A 487 7.89 -11.76 32.22
CA LYS A 487 8.50 -12.92 32.91
C LYS A 487 8.46 -12.73 34.42
N LYS A 488 8.39 -13.82 35.16
CA LYS A 488 8.46 -13.77 36.61
C LYS A 488 9.80 -13.21 37.08
N SER A 489 9.76 -12.22 37.98
CA SER A 489 10.98 -11.64 38.56
C SER A 489 11.75 -12.72 39.34
N LYS A 490 13.09 -12.63 39.31
CA LYS A 490 13.96 -13.47 40.08
C LYS A 490 14.18 -12.93 41.50
N GLU A 491 13.69 -11.75 41.79
CA GLU A 491 13.82 -11.13 43.11
C GLU A 491 12.92 -11.82 44.14
N LYS A 492 13.23 -11.64 45.45
CA LYS A 492 12.53 -12.30 46.56
C LYS A 492 11.04 -12.00 46.62
N ASP A 493 10.58 -10.96 45.95
CA ASP A 493 9.17 -10.60 45.86
C ASP A 493 8.46 -11.49 44.81
N LYS A 494 7.67 -12.44 45.29
CA LYS A 494 6.98 -13.46 44.46
C LYS A 494 5.92 -12.87 43.54
N THR A 495 5.56 -11.59 43.67
CA THR A 495 4.54 -10.89 42.92
C THR A 495 5.09 -9.98 41.82
N ALA A 496 6.39 -9.67 41.86
CA ALA A 496 7.00 -8.78 40.86
C ALA A 496 7.17 -9.47 39.50
N SER A 497 6.71 -8.86 38.44
CA SER A 497 6.98 -9.24 37.06
C SER A 497 7.91 -8.23 36.38
N THR A 498 8.64 -8.67 35.39
CA THR A 498 9.47 -7.81 34.55
C THR A 498 9.21 -8.12 33.10
N PRO A 499 9.27 -7.13 32.18
CA PRO A 499 9.09 -7.40 30.76
C PRO A 499 10.00 -8.53 30.27
N LEU A 500 9.50 -9.38 29.37
CA LEU A 500 10.30 -10.44 28.76
C LEU A 500 11.49 -9.85 27.98
N VAL A 501 11.25 -8.73 27.32
CA VAL A 501 12.24 -7.92 26.60
C VAL A 501 11.98 -6.46 26.89
N THR A 502 13.03 -5.71 27.26
CA THR A 502 12.93 -4.28 27.53
C THR A 502 13.08 -3.45 26.26
N VAL A 503 12.64 -2.20 26.29
CA VAL A 503 12.86 -1.25 25.19
C VAL A 503 14.35 -1.13 24.85
N SER A 504 15.23 -1.08 25.87
CA SER A 504 16.67 -1.05 25.67
C SER A 504 17.24 -2.30 24.98
N ASP A 505 16.68 -3.49 25.25
CA ASP A 505 17.07 -4.73 24.55
C ASP A 505 16.65 -4.68 23.08
N LEU A 506 15.48 -4.08 22.80
CA LEU A 506 14.94 -3.95 21.44
C LEU A 506 15.75 -2.94 20.61
N GLN A 507 16.23 -1.87 21.22
CA GLN A 507 17.10 -0.89 20.58
C GLN A 507 18.49 -1.45 20.21
N ARG A 508 18.89 -2.55 20.84
CA ARG A 508 20.18 -3.21 20.64
C ARG A 508 20.07 -4.52 19.87
N LEU A 509 18.97 -4.72 19.12
CA LEU A 509 18.88 -5.85 18.21
C LEU A 509 20.01 -5.76 17.19
N GLU A 510 20.69 -6.88 17.01
CA GLU A 510 21.72 -6.99 15.98
C GLU A 510 21.10 -6.99 14.58
N GLN A 511 21.91 -6.66 13.58
CA GLN A 511 21.48 -6.75 12.20
C GLN A 511 21.03 -8.19 11.87
N PHE A 512 19.88 -8.31 11.20
CA PHE A 512 19.19 -9.56 10.88
C PHE A 512 18.64 -10.33 12.08
N GLU A 513 18.72 -9.82 13.31
CA GLU A 513 17.94 -10.35 14.41
C GLU A 513 16.46 -9.97 14.25
N THR A 514 15.59 -10.91 14.55
CA THR A 514 14.14 -10.72 14.45
C THR A 514 13.42 -11.22 15.71
N ILE A 515 12.33 -10.55 16.05
CA ILE A 515 11.35 -11.04 17.01
C ILE A 515 10.06 -11.32 16.28
N SER A 516 9.60 -12.56 16.34
CA SER A 516 8.36 -13.01 15.72
C SER A 516 7.28 -13.25 16.76
N LEU A 517 6.12 -12.61 16.58
CA LEU A 517 4.91 -12.82 17.36
C LEU A 517 3.88 -13.47 16.43
N ARG A 518 3.50 -14.69 16.76
CA ARG A 518 2.53 -15.46 15.98
C ARG A 518 1.38 -15.88 16.88
N LEU A 519 0.18 -15.95 16.31
CA LEU A 519 -1.01 -16.36 17.05
C LEU A 519 -0.79 -17.70 17.74
N ARG A 520 -1.19 -17.79 19.02
CA ARG A 520 -1.11 -19.00 19.86
C ARG A 520 0.31 -19.52 20.10
N THR A 521 1.32 -18.65 19.95
CA THR A 521 2.73 -19.04 20.21
C THR A 521 3.38 -18.07 21.19
N MET A 522 4.41 -18.53 21.86
CA MET A 522 5.28 -17.67 22.66
C MET A 522 6.16 -16.82 21.72
N PRO A 523 6.54 -15.60 22.11
CA PRO A 523 7.49 -14.78 21.37
C PRO A 523 8.76 -15.55 21.02
N PHE A 524 9.27 -15.33 19.81
CA PHE A 524 10.45 -16.03 19.32
C PHE A 524 11.49 -15.05 18.79
N LYS A 525 12.69 -15.08 19.36
CA LYS A 525 13.84 -14.28 18.91
C LYS A 525 14.81 -15.18 18.15
N THR A 526 15.26 -14.73 16.98
CA THR A 526 16.21 -15.45 16.15
C THR A 526 17.03 -14.50 15.28
N LYS A 527 18.18 -14.95 14.78
CA LYS A 527 18.97 -14.26 13.76
C LYS A 527 18.80 -15.03 12.45
N LEU A 528 18.44 -14.34 11.38
CA LEU A 528 18.24 -14.90 10.05
C LEU A 528 19.49 -14.69 9.19
N VAL A 529 19.77 -15.66 8.31
CA VAL A 529 20.84 -15.55 7.33
C VAL A 529 20.33 -14.73 6.12
N PRO A 530 20.98 -13.66 5.70
CA PRO A 530 20.56 -12.83 4.58
C PRO A 530 20.67 -13.57 3.25
N ASN A 531 19.88 -13.16 2.27
CA ASN A 531 19.76 -13.78 0.95
C ASN A 531 21.10 -13.96 0.26
N PHE A 532 21.98 -12.96 0.30
CA PHE A 532 23.31 -12.99 -0.35
C PHE A 532 24.29 -14.01 0.28
N LYS A 533 24.00 -14.52 1.50
CA LYS A 533 24.73 -15.62 2.15
C LYS A 533 24.06 -16.98 1.96
N MET A 534 22.90 -17.02 1.31
CA MET A 534 22.15 -18.25 1.09
C MET A 534 22.58 -18.95 -0.18
N ASP A 535 22.80 -20.26 -0.09
CA ASP A 535 23.01 -21.10 -1.27
C ASP A 535 21.67 -21.64 -1.79
N TRP A 536 21.18 -21.01 -2.87
CA TRP A 536 19.94 -21.39 -3.52
C TRP A 536 20.09 -22.52 -4.55
N GLY A 537 21.29 -23.11 -4.65
CA GLY A 537 21.63 -24.21 -5.56
C GLY A 537 21.89 -23.77 -6.99
N ARG A 538 21.43 -22.59 -7.41
CA ARG A 538 21.62 -22.02 -8.73
C ARG A 538 21.64 -20.49 -8.66
N THR A 539 22.56 -19.89 -9.37
CA THR A 539 22.66 -18.43 -9.56
C THR A 539 22.03 -18.05 -10.88
N TYR A 540 21.35 -16.91 -10.90
CA TYR A 540 20.72 -16.34 -12.08
C TYR A 540 21.36 -14.98 -12.37
N GLU A 541 21.49 -14.67 -13.64
CA GLU A 541 21.85 -13.31 -14.05
C GLU A 541 20.75 -12.33 -13.71
N LYS A 542 21.10 -11.08 -13.46
CA LYS A 542 20.11 -10.03 -13.23
C LYS A 542 19.23 -9.88 -14.46
N ALA A 543 17.94 -9.72 -14.24
CA ALA A 543 16.99 -9.48 -15.31
C ALA A 543 17.11 -8.03 -15.81
N THR A 544 17.03 -7.88 -17.12
CA THR A 544 16.92 -6.56 -17.77
C THR A 544 15.47 -6.14 -17.86
N TYR A 545 15.23 -4.83 -17.87
CA TYR A 545 13.90 -4.29 -18.06
C TYR A 545 13.53 -4.34 -19.55
N PRO A 546 12.45 -5.07 -19.95
CA PRO A 546 12.04 -5.11 -21.34
C PRO A 546 11.47 -3.76 -21.77
N THR A 547 11.98 -3.19 -22.84
CA THR A 547 11.41 -1.99 -23.43
C THR A 547 10.18 -2.38 -24.24
N ARG A 548 9.05 -1.69 -23.99
CA ARG A 548 7.80 -1.87 -24.71
C ARG A 548 7.84 -1.06 -26.02
N GLU A 549 7.30 -1.62 -27.08
CA GLU A 549 7.00 -0.88 -28.29
C GLU A 549 5.85 0.08 -28.03
N MET A 550 6.08 1.39 -28.26
CA MET A 550 5.06 2.42 -28.02
C MET A 550 3.92 2.29 -29.03
N LYS A 551 2.71 2.28 -28.54
CA LYS A 551 1.48 2.35 -29.33
C LYS A 551 0.97 3.78 -29.39
N GLU A 552 0.38 4.14 -30.54
CA GLU A 552 -0.34 5.41 -30.66
C GLU A 552 -1.56 5.39 -29.71
N VAL A 553 -1.73 6.46 -28.92
CA VAL A 553 -2.86 6.60 -27.99
C VAL A 553 -4.09 7.01 -28.77
N SER A 554 -5.09 6.12 -28.85
CA SER A 554 -6.38 6.44 -29.44
C SER A 554 -7.19 7.37 -28.53
N LEU A 555 -7.73 8.44 -29.08
CA LEU A 555 -8.42 9.50 -28.33
C LEU A 555 -9.86 9.64 -28.81
N PHE A 556 -10.76 9.93 -27.85
CA PHE A 556 -12.15 10.28 -28.13
C PHE A 556 -12.28 11.79 -28.27
N ASP A 557 -12.63 12.28 -29.48
CA ASP A 557 -12.91 13.70 -29.70
C ASP A 557 -14.42 13.97 -29.55
N ILE A 558 -14.80 14.61 -28.47
CA ILE A 558 -16.18 14.96 -28.16
C ILE A 558 -16.80 15.88 -29.23
N ARG A 559 -16.00 16.71 -29.93
CA ARG A 559 -16.48 17.62 -30.94
C ARG A 559 -16.97 16.87 -32.20
N GLU A 560 -16.17 15.90 -32.64
CA GLU A 560 -16.56 15.04 -33.77
C GLU A 560 -17.80 14.23 -33.43
N PHE A 561 -17.82 13.62 -32.23
CA PHE A 561 -18.98 12.85 -31.79
C PHE A 561 -20.28 13.67 -31.74
N VAL A 562 -20.24 14.86 -31.13
CA VAL A 562 -21.43 15.75 -31.03
C VAL A 562 -21.91 16.22 -32.43
N LYS A 563 -20.98 16.52 -33.34
CA LYS A 563 -21.34 16.89 -34.72
C LYS A 563 -22.02 15.73 -35.46
N GLU A 564 -21.46 14.52 -35.36
CA GLU A 564 -22.04 13.31 -35.95
C GLU A 564 -23.41 12.97 -35.36
N MET A 565 -23.53 13.07 -34.05
CA MET A 565 -24.81 12.85 -33.36
C MET A 565 -25.88 13.80 -33.81
N LYS A 566 -25.57 15.11 -33.94
CA LYS A 566 -26.52 16.11 -34.48
C LYS A 566 -26.88 15.83 -35.92
N LYS A 567 -25.90 15.42 -36.73
CA LYS A 567 -26.15 15.06 -38.14
C LYS A 567 -27.13 13.88 -38.25
N LYS A 568 -26.95 12.83 -37.43
CA LYS A 568 -27.87 11.69 -37.39
C LYS A 568 -29.27 12.11 -36.95
N LYS A 569 -29.37 12.89 -35.86
CA LYS A 569 -30.68 13.37 -35.35
C LYS A 569 -31.42 14.25 -36.34
N MET A 570 -30.71 15.13 -37.11
CA MET A 570 -31.28 15.90 -38.18
C MET A 570 -31.76 15.02 -39.33
N ALA A 571 -30.97 14.00 -39.70
CA ALA A 571 -31.36 13.08 -40.76
C ALA A 571 -32.61 12.25 -40.38
N GLU A 572 -32.72 11.81 -39.12
CA GLU A 572 -33.89 11.11 -38.59
C GLU A 572 -35.15 12.00 -38.60
N MET A 573 -35.04 13.27 -38.17
CA MET A 573 -36.15 14.23 -38.20
C MET A 573 -36.64 14.54 -39.65
N MET A 574 -35.72 14.61 -40.61
CA MET A 574 -36.08 14.87 -42.02
C MET A 574 -36.55 13.59 -42.73
N GLY A 575 -36.16 12.41 -42.27
CA GLY A 575 -36.63 11.11 -42.78
C GLY A 575 -38.07 10.76 -42.35
N ASP A 576 -38.51 11.25 -41.19
CA ASP A 576 -39.86 11.02 -40.65
C ASP A 576 -40.92 11.90 -41.27
N GLU A 577 -40.57 13.09 -41.85
CA GLU A 577 -41.49 13.90 -42.62
C GLU A 577 -41.84 13.32 -44.00
N GLY A 578 -41.03 12.35 -44.53
CA GLY A 578 -41.28 11.67 -45.78
C GLY A 578 -42.20 10.43 -45.70
N SER A 579 -42.50 9.93 -44.47
CA SER A 579 -43.28 8.70 -44.28
C SER A 579 -44.76 8.93 -43.93
N ASN A 580 -45.25 10.18 -43.87
CA ASN A 580 -46.60 10.48 -43.48
C ASN A 580 -47.55 10.83 -44.67
N GLU A 581 -47.14 10.59 -45.94
CA GLU A 581 -48.02 10.67 -47.11
C GLU A 581 -48.48 9.28 -47.53
N GLY A 582 -49.42 8.68 -46.80
CA GLY A 582 -49.99 7.39 -47.13
C GLY A 582 -51.27 7.01 -46.38
N MET A 583 -51.98 7.96 -45.76
CA MET A 583 -53.31 7.64 -45.21
C MET A 583 -54.41 8.34 -46.03
N MET A 584 -55.02 7.56 -46.96
CA MET A 584 -56.30 7.90 -47.65
C MET A 584 -57.35 8.28 -46.60
N MET A 585 -57.78 9.55 -46.62
CA MET A 585 -59.00 9.99 -45.95
C MET A 585 -60.23 9.45 -46.65
N THR A 586 -61.00 8.60 -46.00
CA THR A 586 -62.40 8.39 -46.30
C THR A 586 -63.23 9.56 -45.76
N PRO A 587 -64.18 10.13 -46.57
CA PRO A 587 -65.00 11.28 -46.14
C PRO A 587 -66.16 10.78 -45.27
N GLY A 588 -66.26 11.35 -44.06
CA GLY A 588 -67.46 11.32 -43.27
C GLY A 588 -67.35 10.79 -41.85
N MET A 589 -67.02 11.69 -40.94
CA MET A 589 -67.67 11.79 -39.61
C MET A 589 -67.17 13.05 -38.89
N THR A 590 -68.02 14.03 -38.77
CA THR A 590 -67.85 15.23 -37.94
C THR A 590 -67.93 14.84 -36.48
N ASN A 591 -66.90 15.21 -35.69
CA ASN A 591 -67.04 15.30 -34.26
C ASN A 591 -66.43 16.65 -33.79
N PRO A 592 -67.21 17.48 -33.10
CA PRO A 592 -66.78 18.78 -32.64
C PRO A 592 -66.28 18.68 -31.17
N MET A 593 -64.97 18.74 -30.93
CA MET A 593 -64.47 19.16 -29.65
C MET A 593 -62.94 19.20 -29.67
N PHE A 594 -62.38 20.35 -30.02
CA PHE A 594 -61.14 20.86 -29.43
C PHE A 594 -60.97 22.33 -29.80
N SER A 595 -61.11 23.18 -28.79
CA SER A 595 -60.85 24.59 -28.82
C SER A 595 -59.39 24.88 -29.08
N PRO A 596 -58.98 25.84 -29.91
CA PRO A 596 -57.57 26.13 -30.12
C PRO A 596 -57.00 26.94 -28.96
N ASN A 597 -55.89 26.49 -28.45
CA ASN A 597 -55.09 27.15 -27.42
C ASN A 597 -54.35 28.36 -28.03
N PRO A 598 -54.51 29.60 -27.50
CA PRO A 598 -54.04 30.84 -28.16
C PRO A 598 -52.54 31.13 -28.01
N PHE A 599 -51.71 30.20 -27.63
CA PHE A 599 -50.27 30.44 -27.34
C PHE A 599 -49.28 29.93 -28.39
N MET A 600 -49.72 29.56 -29.61
CA MET A 600 -48.81 29.27 -30.72
C MET A 600 -48.93 30.28 -31.84
N MET A 601 -48.49 31.50 -31.60
CA MET A 601 -48.15 32.46 -32.66
C MET A 601 -46.79 33.06 -32.31
N ASN A 602 -45.73 32.47 -32.91
CA ASN A 602 -44.56 33.12 -33.49
C ASN A 602 -43.46 32.04 -33.65
N ASN A 603 -43.52 31.39 -34.83
CA ASN A 603 -42.38 30.62 -35.33
C ASN A 603 -41.66 31.46 -36.37
N PRO A 604 -40.47 31.99 -36.14
CA PRO A 604 -39.75 32.83 -37.09
C PRO A 604 -39.10 32.08 -38.26
N PHE A 605 -39.40 30.79 -38.43
CA PHE A 605 -38.79 29.95 -39.48
C PHE A 605 -39.75 29.55 -40.62
N ALA A 606 -40.82 30.29 -40.87
CA ALA A 606 -41.61 30.11 -42.09
C ALA A 606 -40.93 30.82 -43.26
N GLY A 607 -40.11 30.10 -44.00
CA GLY A 607 -39.57 30.55 -45.31
C GLY A 607 -40.66 30.60 -46.37
N PRO A 608 -40.42 31.32 -47.50
CA PRO A 608 -41.46 31.62 -48.52
C PRO A 608 -41.93 30.34 -49.23
N LYS A 609 -43.29 30.25 -49.40
CA LYS A 609 -43.96 29.18 -50.16
C LYS A 609 -43.40 29.12 -51.59
N MET A 610 -42.75 28.03 -51.95
CA MET A 610 -42.44 27.68 -53.33
C MET A 610 -43.62 26.94 -53.95
N LYS A 611 -43.90 27.32 -55.22
CA LYS A 611 -44.89 26.69 -56.07
C LYS A 611 -44.55 25.24 -56.40
N GLU A 612 -45.60 24.44 -56.46
CA GLU A 612 -45.59 23.09 -56.97
C GLU A 612 -45.00 22.98 -58.38
N SER A 613 -44.04 22.12 -58.60
CA SER A 613 -43.72 21.48 -59.88
C SER A 613 -43.05 20.12 -59.62
N ASP A 614 -43.76 19.11 -60.04
CA ASP A 614 -43.37 17.71 -60.48
C ASP A 614 -42.05 17.10 -60.08
N ASP A 615 -42.25 15.89 -59.53
CA ASP A 615 -41.49 14.69 -59.74
C ASP A 615 -39.96 14.75 -59.67
N SER A 616 -39.41 14.45 -58.50
CA SER A 616 -38.02 13.97 -58.43
C SER A 616 -37.81 13.11 -57.20
N SER A 617 -37.31 11.93 -57.44
CA SER A 617 -36.76 10.98 -56.52
C SER A 617 -35.97 11.68 -55.38
N PHE A 618 -36.32 11.38 -54.14
CA PHE A 618 -35.67 11.83 -52.95
C PHE A 618 -34.15 11.42 -52.99
N ASN A 619 -33.30 12.41 -53.20
CA ASN A 619 -31.85 12.19 -53.31
C ASN A 619 -31.19 12.42 -51.93
N VAL A 620 -30.81 11.34 -51.27
CA VAL A 620 -30.13 11.35 -49.96
C VAL A 620 -28.84 12.22 -50.00
N ASP A 621 -28.15 12.26 -51.15
CA ASP A 621 -26.94 13.04 -51.34
C ASP A 621 -27.19 14.57 -51.31
N ASP A 622 -28.39 15.01 -51.71
CA ASP A 622 -28.77 16.44 -51.68
C ASP A 622 -29.14 16.87 -50.24
N LEU A 623 -29.71 15.94 -49.46
CA LEU A 623 -29.97 16.13 -48.04
C LEU A 623 -28.68 16.22 -47.23
N VAL A 624 -27.73 15.32 -47.50
CA VAL A 624 -26.40 15.30 -46.85
C VAL A 624 -25.68 16.63 -47.15
N LYS A 625 -25.69 17.10 -48.39
CA LYS A 625 -25.11 18.42 -48.78
C LYS A 625 -25.73 19.59 -48.03
N ARG A 626 -27.07 19.57 -47.82
CA ARG A 626 -27.77 20.64 -47.07
C ARG A 626 -27.40 20.62 -45.57
N ILE A 627 -27.25 19.42 -45.00
CA ILE A 627 -26.80 19.28 -43.64
C ILE A 627 -25.34 19.74 -43.48
N ASP A 628 -24.47 19.35 -44.41
CA ASP A 628 -23.06 19.76 -44.39
C ASP A 628 -22.94 21.29 -44.60
N ALA A 629 -23.78 21.90 -45.46
CA ALA A 629 -23.84 23.35 -45.66
C ALA A 629 -24.29 24.07 -44.37
N LYS A 630 -25.26 23.52 -43.62
CA LYS A 630 -25.74 24.15 -42.38
C LYS A 630 -24.72 24.00 -41.23
N ILE A 631 -24.03 22.87 -41.18
CA ILE A 631 -22.90 22.68 -40.21
C ILE A 631 -21.79 23.68 -40.56
N ALA A 632 -21.43 23.84 -41.82
CA ALA A 632 -20.40 24.79 -42.25
C ALA A 632 -20.81 26.27 -41.95
N GLU A 633 -22.09 26.61 -42.04
CA GLU A 633 -22.61 27.92 -41.66
C GLU A 633 -22.46 28.17 -40.16
N LEU A 634 -22.77 27.16 -39.32
CA LEU A 634 -22.60 27.23 -37.87
C LEU A 634 -21.12 27.33 -37.45
N GLU A 635 -20.23 26.61 -38.14
CA GLU A 635 -18.78 26.69 -37.91
C GLU A 635 -18.20 28.06 -38.32
N GLU A 636 -18.74 28.65 -39.35
CA GLU A 636 -18.34 30.00 -39.79
C GLU A 636 -18.84 31.09 -38.85
N GLU A 637 -20.05 30.94 -38.29
CA GLU A 637 -20.57 31.84 -37.25
C GLU A 637 -19.69 31.71 -35.96
N GLU A 638 -19.36 30.51 -35.55
CA GLU A 638 -18.49 30.27 -34.39
C GLU A 638 -17.07 30.85 -34.58
N ARG A 639 -16.53 30.75 -35.80
CA ARG A 639 -15.23 31.37 -36.13
C ARG A 639 -15.30 32.88 -36.03
N LYS A 640 -16.36 33.50 -36.56
CA LYS A 640 -16.57 34.94 -36.48
C LYS A 640 -16.72 35.44 -35.04
N GLU A 641 -17.42 34.68 -34.19
CA GLU A 641 -17.54 35.01 -32.76
C GLU A 641 -16.19 34.93 -32.05
N LYS A 642 -15.38 33.90 -32.34
CA LYS A 642 -14.01 33.76 -31.77
C LYS A 642 -13.11 34.94 -32.22
N GLU A 643 -13.14 35.30 -33.48
CA GLU A 643 -12.36 36.44 -34.01
C GLU A 643 -12.79 37.77 -33.36
N GLU A 644 -14.08 37.93 -33.09
CA GLU A 644 -14.61 39.14 -32.42
C GLU A 644 -14.22 39.16 -30.92
N GLU A 645 -14.21 38.03 -30.28
CA GLU A 645 -13.80 37.91 -28.86
C GLU A 645 -12.28 38.12 -28.68
N GLU A 646 -11.45 37.58 -29.58
CA GLU A 646 -10.01 37.87 -29.62
C GLU A 646 -9.73 39.34 -29.87
N ARG A 647 -10.51 39.98 -30.72
CA ARG A 647 -10.42 41.43 -31.01
C ARG A 647 -10.81 42.25 -29.78
N LYS A 648 -11.84 41.85 -29.02
CA LYS A 648 -12.24 42.47 -27.74
C LYS A 648 -11.16 42.32 -26.70
N GLN A 649 -10.52 41.11 -26.59
CA GLN A 649 -9.41 40.87 -25.67
C GLN A 649 -8.15 41.65 -26.06
N GLN A 650 -7.85 41.81 -27.36
CA GLN A 650 -6.72 42.63 -27.83
C GLN A 650 -6.95 44.09 -27.55
N MET A 651 -8.19 44.61 -27.73
CA MET A 651 -8.57 45.99 -27.36
C MET A 651 -8.46 46.22 -25.85
N ALA A 652 -8.89 45.28 -25.03
CA ALA A 652 -8.76 45.35 -23.57
C ALA A 652 -7.28 45.37 -23.13
N ARG A 653 -6.42 44.59 -23.77
CA ARG A 653 -4.95 44.62 -23.54
C ARG A 653 -4.29 45.89 -24.01
N GLY A 654 -4.81 46.50 -25.12
CA GLY A 654 -4.33 47.77 -25.63
C GLY A 654 -4.66 48.97 -24.70
N HIS A 655 -5.79 48.93 -24.02
CA HIS A 655 -6.17 49.97 -23.05
C HIS A 655 -5.38 49.92 -21.75
N VAL A 656 -4.95 48.76 -21.33
CA VAL A 656 -4.05 48.61 -20.15
C VAL A 656 -2.66 49.18 -20.40
N ALA A 657 -2.20 49.19 -21.67
CA ALA A 657 -0.90 49.76 -22.07
C ALA A 657 -0.90 51.30 -22.15
N GLN A 658 -2.06 51.98 -22.16
CA GLN A 658 -2.17 53.45 -22.28
C GLN A 658 -2.51 54.19 -20.96
N GLY A 659 -2.51 53.53 -19.81
CA GLY A 659 -2.50 54.24 -18.52
C GLY A 659 -3.75 55.02 -18.13
N LEU A 660 -4.92 54.72 -18.69
CA LEU A 660 -6.21 55.33 -18.32
C LEU A 660 -7.09 54.33 -17.56
N ALA A 661 -6.91 54.27 -16.22
CA ALA A 661 -7.84 53.57 -15.36
C ALA A 661 -9.02 54.47 -14.99
N PRO A 662 -10.28 54.02 -15.12
CA PRO A 662 -11.43 54.77 -14.62
C PRO A 662 -11.44 54.76 -13.09
N LYS A 663 -11.61 55.93 -12.46
CA LYS A 663 -11.90 56.07 -11.03
C LYS A 663 -13.29 55.50 -10.77
N VAL A 664 -13.34 54.42 -10.02
CA VAL A 664 -14.57 53.93 -9.39
C VAL A 664 -14.52 54.35 -7.92
N GLU A 665 -15.42 55.21 -7.48
CA GLU A 665 -15.69 55.48 -6.08
C GLU A 665 -16.41 54.27 -5.46
N VAL A 666 -15.76 53.59 -4.50
CA VAL A 666 -16.39 52.55 -3.71
C VAL A 666 -16.54 53.09 -2.29
N GLU A 667 -17.77 53.34 -1.90
CA GLU A 667 -18.16 53.59 -0.52
C GLU A 667 -18.31 52.28 0.24
N ASN A 668 -17.58 52.18 1.40
CA ASN A 668 -17.77 51.21 2.47
C ASN A 668 -17.32 49.75 2.20
N ALA A 669 -16.01 49.51 2.40
CA ALA A 669 -15.50 48.17 2.74
C ALA A 669 -14.56 48.25 3.97
N PRO A 670 -14.49 47.20 4.80
CA PRO A 670 -13.61 47.19 6.01
C PRO A 670 -12.14 47.08 5.61
N PRO A 671 -11.19 47.51 6.46
CA PRO A 671 -9.78 47.67 6.10
C PRO A 671 -9.11 46.35 5.77
N GLN A 672 -8.65 46.23 4.54
CA GLN A 672 -7.76 45.18 4.09
C GLN A 672 -6.32 45.49 4.47
N ALA A 673 -5.62 44.46 4.97
CA ALA A 673 -4.20 44.57 5.29
C ALA A 673 -3.37 44.79 4.01
N THR A 674 -2.65 45.88 3.95
CA THR A 674 -1.70 46.20 2.86
C THR A 674 -0.42 45.38 3.04
N VAL A 675 -0.10 44.53 2.07
CA VAL A 675 1.18 43.83 1.99
C VAL A 675 2.15 44.74 1.23
N ASN A 676 3.17 45.28 1.90
CA ASN A 676 4.25 45.99 1.24
C ASN A 676 5.30 44.99 0.77
N ILE A 677 5.46 44.86 -0.53
CA ILE A 677 6.55 44.08 -1.15
C ILE A 677 7.68 45.07 -1.49
N ASN A 678 8.80 44.97 -0.79
CA ASN A 678 10.02 45.70 -1.15
C ASN A 678 10.87 44.80 -2.06
N LEU A 679 10.93 45.16 -3.34
CA LEU A 679 11.82 44.54 -4.32
C LEU A 679 13.16 45.24 -4.31
N ASN A 680 14.17 44.64 -3.72
CA ASN A 680 15.55 45.10 -3.83
C ASN A 680 16.18 44.44 -5.08
N THR A 681 16.60 45.28 -6.03
CA THR A 681 16.96 44.85 -7.40
C THR A 681 18.31 44.14 -7.52
N ASP A 682 19.07 44.01 -6.42
CA ASP A 682 20.43 43.45 -6.47
C ASP A 682 20.62 42.06 -5.87
N ASN A 683 19.57 41.50 -5.22
CA ASN A 683 19.65 40.10 -4.74
C ASN A 683 18.29 39.41 -4.88
N ARG A 684 18.23 38.34 -5.63
CA ARG A 684 17.04 37.50 -5.93
C ARG A 684 16.54 36.71 -4.71
N THR A 685 16.20 37.39 -3.62
CA THR A 685 15.60 36.73 -2.44
C THR A 685 14.39 37.53 -1.98
N VAL A 686 13.27 36.86 -1.83
CA VAL A 686 12.01 37.42 -1.30
C VAL A 686 11.95 37.14 0.20
N HIS A 687 11.96 38.17 1.05
CA HIS A 687 11.69 38.07 2.48
C HIS A 687 10.21 38.36 2.75
N LEU A 688 9.53 37.41 3.39
CA LEU A 688 8.18 37.57 3.93
C LEU A 688 8.30 37.84 5.43
N GLU A 689 7.92 39.02 5.85
CA GLU A 689 7.78 39.35 7.30
C GLU A 689 6.33 39.06 7.75
N ASN A 690 6.21 38.24 8.80
CA ASN A 690 4.93 37.97 9.45
C ASN A 690 4.55 39.10 10.41
N PRO A 691 3.27 39.51 10.49
CA PRO A 691 2.83 40.51 11.46
C PRO A 691 2.81 39.91 12.87
N VAL A 692 3.44 40.60 13.80
CA VAL A 692 3.45 40.30 15.23
C VAL A 692 2.09 40.67 15.83
N ILE A 693 1.44 39.71 16.47
CA ILE A 693 0.30 39.94 17.37
C ILE A 693 0.88 40.13 18.79
N GLU A 694 0.92 41.34 19.26
CA GLU A 694 1.20 41.65 20.69
C GLU A 694 0.06 41.12 21.57
N LYS A 695 0.37 40.14 22.41
CA LYS A 695 -0.32 39.92 23.68
C LYS A 695 0.70 40.04 24.80
N GLN A 696 0.46 41.02 25.66
CA GLN A 696 1.17 41.26 26.91
C GLN A 696 1.18 40.00 27.78
N ILE A 697 2.36 39.53 28.17
CA ILE A 697 2.57 38.78 29.42
C ILE A 697 3.91 39.30 29.99
N ASN A 698 3.85 39.62 31.28
CA ASN A 698 4.88 40.26 32.09
C ASN A 698 6.17 39.47 32.22
N GLU A 699 7.21 40.26 32.37
CA GLU A 699 8.54 40.15 32.97
C GLU A 699 8.87 38.83 33.71
N GLU A 700 9.96 38.18 33.30
CA GLU A 700 11.20 37.96 34.03
C GLU A 700 12.08 36.93 33.31
N ASN A 701 13.35 37.36 33.15
CA ASN A 701 14.57 36.62 32.80
C ASN A 701 15.15 36.83 31.40
N LYS A 702 16.16 37.68 31.41
CA LYS A 702 17.16 37.77 30.33
C LYS A 702 18.03 36.51 30.28
N PRO A 703 18.38 36.07 29.09
CA PRO A 703 19.73 35.60 28.83
C PRO A 703 20.44 36.34 27.68
N SER A 704 21.73 36.29 27.77
CA SER A 704 22.78 36.96 27.03
C SER A 704 22.76 36.71 25.53
N ASN A 705 23.09 37.75 24.77
CA ASN A 705 23.44 37.71 23.34
C ASN A 705 24.66 36.82 23.08
N ASP A 706 24.47 35.82 22.25
CA ASP A 706 25.51 35.29 21.36
C ASP A 706 24.88 35.03 19.98
N THR A 707 25.12 35.97 19.08
CA THR A 707 24.83 35.89 17.66
C THR A 707 25.90 35.04 16.99
N VAL A 708 25.53 33.80 16.63
CA VAL A 708 26.36 32.97 15.76
C VAL A 708 26.09 33.38 14.30
N ASN A 709 27.14 33.82 13.64
CA ASN A 709 27.16 34.32 12.27
C ASN A 709 27.14 33.11 11.30
N ILE A 710 25.98 32.89 10.63
CA ILE A 710 25.73 31.77 9.69
C ILE A 710 26.56 31.89 8.39
N ALA A 711 27.27 32.99 8.19
CA ALA A 711 28.06 33.24 6.96
C ALA A 711 29.40 32.46 6.87
N GLU A 712 29.87 31.82 7.94
CA GLU A 712 31.13 31.05 7.91
C GLU A 712 30.99 29.55 7.66
N LEU A 713 29.77 29.01 7.59
CA LEU A 713 29.52 27.59 7.33
C LEU A 713 29.27 27.23 5.84
N SER A 714 29.16 28.23 4.96
CA SER A 714 28.87 27.98 3.53
C SER A 714 30.08 27.91 2.62
N ASN A 715 31.31 28.07 3.12
CA ASN A 715 32.51 28.13 2.29
C ASN A 715 33.51 26.97 2.48
N LYS A 716 33.10 25.84 3.07
CA LYS A 716 33.99 24.68 3.19
C LYS A 716 33.59 23.45 2.39
N ASP A 717 32.42 23.42 1.74
CA ASP A 717 31.95 22.21 1.08
C ASP A 717 31.69 22.33 -0.44
N ASN A 718 32.35 23.28 -1.13
CA ASN A 718 32.18 23.45 -2.59
C ASN A 718 33.40 22.97 -3.42
N ASN A 719 34.12 21.93 -2.98
CA ASN A 719 35.19 21.36 -3.83
C ASN A 719 35.32 19.83 -3.68
N ALA A 720 34.22 19.08 -3.79
CA ALA A 720 34.28 17.62 -3.90
C ALA A 720 33.03 17.07 -4.62
N TYR A 721 32.84 17.44 -5.87
CA TYR A 721 32.01 16.68 -6.80
C TYR A 721 32.55 16.87 -8.21
N ALA A 722 33.56 16.10 -8.51
CA ALA A 722 33.91 15.73 -9.88
C ALA A 722 34.53 14.34 -9.84
N ASP A 723 33.91 13.42 -10.58
CA ASP A 723 34.38 12.08 -10.96
C ASP A 723 34.59 11.07 -9.81
N ASN A 724 33.61 10.13 -9.69
CA ASN A 724 33.96 8.71 -9.60
C ASN A 724 32.71 7.85 -9.87
N THR A 725 32.66 7.32 -11.05
CA THR A 725 31.98 6.08 -11.43
C THR A 725 32.80 4.93 -10.83
N ASP A 726 32.36 4.40 -9.66
CA ASP A 726 32.70 3.05 -9.17
C ASP A 726 31.94 2.81 -7.85
N ASP A 727 30.66 2.48 -7.95
CA ASP A 727 29.79 2.15 -6.82
C ASP A 727 29.88 0.67 -6.39
N ASP A 728 30.88 -0.09 -6.87
CA ASP A 728 31.03 -1.51 -6.54
C ASP A 728 31.85 -1.80 -5.26
N ASN A 729 32.47 -0.78 -4.64
CA ASN A 729 33.35 -1.01 -3.48
C ASN A 729 32.75 -0.62 -2.11
N PHE A 730 31.48 -0.17 -2.05
CA PHE A 730 30.88 0.21 -0.76
C PHE A 730 30.67 -0.98 0.20
N PHE A 731 30.66 -2.20 -0.33
CA PHE A 731 30.46 -3.42 0.46
C PHE A 731 31.74 -4.09 0.95
N ASP A 732 32.89 -3.84 0.32
CA ASP A 732 34.16 -4.50 0.69
C ASP A 732 34.87 -3.84 1.89
N ASP A 733 34.66 -2.52 2.11
CA ASP A 733 35.24 -1.80 3.26
C ASP A 733 34.55 -2.10 4.60
N PHE A 734 33.39 -2.77 4.58
CA PHE A 734 32.66 -3.10 5.82
C PHE A 734 33.05 -4.45 6.43
N PHE A 735 33.89 -5.26 5.75
CA PHE A 735 34.22 -6.63 6.15
C PHE A 735 35.72 -6.94 6.23
N SER A 736 36.60 -5.94 6.28
CA SER A 736 38.05 -6.15 6.32
C SER A 736 38.67 -6.16 7.72
N ASP A 737 37.88 -6.26 8.81
CA ASP A 737 38.39 -6.51 10.16
C ASP A 737 37.64 -7.67 10.82
N GLU A 738 38.31 -8.85 10.77
CA GLU A 738 38.28 -10.19 11.39
C GLU A 738 38.14 -11.34 10.42
#